data_c8f8ea6eedb007be5447f71df5fca6ae
#
_entry.id   c8f8ea6eedb007be5447f71df5fca6ae
#
_cell.length_a   1.000
_cell.length_b   1.000
_cell.length_c   1.000
_cell.angle_alpha   90.00
_cell.angle_beta   90.00
_cell.angle_gamma   90.00
#
_symmetry.space_group_name_H-M   'P 1'
#
loop_
_entity.id
_entity.type
_entity.pdbx_description
1 polymer ?
#
loop_
_entity_poly.entity_id
_entity_poly.type
_entity_poly.pdbx_seq_one_letter_code
_entity_poly.pdbx_strand_id
1 'polypeptide(L)'
;MKSSGSESSAGTVSDTVTLPYEQHFSPPTTWNANDDLVIEGNNPSDRQALLVIRLDDVNSTGYSSRVNEERDIPPGPFRLRIALASLLTAEKKRPNLSRLTALYLFTAQPQGITLQKLSLQRGLRFSDEILAWDFGDSQRAPFSGFTRIGPQDAHLQGLPTATTRSGSFAPFNDGLRGVNQIKIPLPAGQYQLRLWNRDPGEWELLPHPLERRVRVNGQAIWEQHLTPEQWIKDIYLAGRNQEVLPAFTTQPQSITNTQEAAAQQLLPEQLGKLSTRVTHLGGDLTIDLEGDSPDAQYISALLLWPDTLRPDASPNAADTPIPEQQLNQRLTQLFHENWHINPQPLAPEQAISLALPSQDVTPNQGANLTAEAVTLLGKVAGNSHLSVDLKLDTASLPHAVNASLHLSPFVPAVAKNQADRDTSITPSNTILPAELRWGQWHWVREPAQGYQLHASASYLRTDLDSAPLTPATPRYLHLVISVPEGTPAGDYQATLQLQIGEQRYTYPLQIQVLALQLPDVPIPVGVYLDAAPHLNWFDAEQATRQSACDLRWLANIGLSIPAPALATPDDQNTARFERDLRAAMQSNRYLPLLAYTPLKRLRDNLGDKAAIMHIAEVEREHPQVLAWSLADEADSGQIPNLLSFAQELRTRVPDIQLAGQLNHPSQTALLPALSLVLINDGFGASAHNIAQLQKEGKQVWLYNLGASRLAAGFYLWRSGAQGYLQWHARMPTADPLNPVDGREADFQFLYPLLNVCTLPDTDRSLFALLEGTDDLRWLHWLDSQSQHMEAARLLRDKIWQQIPDTWQAAQQLSPAQLQQWRREIQQLAN
;
A
#
# COMPACT_ATOMS: atom_id res chain seq x y z
N MET A 1 10.26 -1.35 49.24
CA MET A 1 11.73 -1.24 48.99
C MET A 1 11.93 -0.61 47.62
N LYS A 2 12.55 0.55 47.55
CA LYS A 2 12.83 1.24 46.28
C LYS A 2 13.95 0.48 45.53
N SER A 3 13.66 -0.16 44.43
CA SER A 3 14.69 -0.68 43.51
C SER A 3 15.21 0.47 42.67
N SER A 4 16.40 0.93 42.97
CA SER A 4 17.19 1.85 42.15
C SER A 4 17.66 1.09 40.90
N GLY A 5 16.95 1.30 39.77
CA GLY A 5 17.44 0.91 38.46
C GLY A 5 18.60 1.82 38.06
N SER A 6 19.79 1.27 37.91
CA SER A 6 20.94 1.98 37.35
C SER A 6 20.69 2.29 35.88
N GLU A 7 20.45 3.53 35.54
CA GLU A 7 20.50 4.05 34.16
C GLU A 7 21.94 3.95 33.69
N SER A 8 22.24 3.10 32.69
CA SER A 8 23.52 3.13 32.00
C SER A 8 23.50 4.30 31.01
N SER A 9 24.40 5.27 31.21
CA SER A 9 24.48 6.49 30.40
C SER A 9 25.03 6.22 29.01
N ALA A 10 24.17 5.99 28.03
CA ALA A 10 24.43 6.49 26.70
C ALA A 10 24.18 7.99 26.77
N GLY A 11 25.11 8.82 26.23
CA GLY A 11 25.14 10.25 26.45
C GLY A 11 23.81 10.91 26.67
N THR A 12 23.45 11.14 27.92
CA THR A 12 22.26 11.86 28.30
C THR A 12 22.36 13.27 27.76
N VAL A 13 21.45 13.63 26.87
CA VAL A 13 21.24 15.04 26.54
C VAL A 13 20.72 15.67 27.84
N SER A 14 21.58 16.42 28.55
CA SER A 14 21.23 17.08 29.82
C SER A 14 20.56 18.45 29.58
N ASP A 15 20.74 18.99 28.38
CA ASP A 15 20.19 20.27 27.96
C ASP A 15 19.37 20.05 26.66
N THR A 16 18.28 20.82 26.51
CA THR A 16 17.48 20.80 25.29
C THR A 16 18.30 21.17 24.06
N VAL A 17 18.38 20.27 23.08
CA VAL A 17 19.17 20.48 21.85
C VAL A 17 18.23 20.55 20.66
N THR A 18 18.44 21.54 19.79
CA THR A 18 17.70 21.62 18.51
C THR A 18 18.31 20.69 17.47
N LEU A 19 17.48 20.01 16.67
CA LEU A 19 17.94 19.17 15.56
C LEU A 19 18.62 20.04 14.46
N PRO A 20 19.65 19.52 13.76
CA PRO A 20 20.18 18.16 13.85
C PRO A 20 21.07 17.92 15.10
N TYR A 21 21.02 16.70 15.61
CA TYR A 21 21.87 16.22 16.69
C TYR A 21 22.86 15.20 16.15
N GLU A 22 24.13 15.32 16.57
CA GLU A 22 25.21 14.43 16.14
C GLU A 22 26.08 14.04 17.32
N GLN A 23 26.34 12.75 17.48
CA GLN A 23 27.21 12.20 18.49
C GLN A 23 28.16 11.18 17.86
N HIS A 24 29.47 11.46 17.92
CA HIS A 24 30.52 10.54 17.55
C HIS A 24 31.04 9.76 18.76
N PHE A 25 31.28 8.48 18.57
CA PHE A 25 31.84 7.60 19.60
C PHE A 25 33.30 7.31 19.30
N SER A 26 34.21 7.73 20.20
CA SER A 26 35.65 7.47 20.11
C SER A 26 36.20 7.17 21.50
N PRO A 27 36.56 5.91 21.82
CA PRO A 27 36.47 4.68 21.02
C PRO A 27 35.04 4.26 20.71
N PRO A 28 34.82 3.24 19.84
CA PRO A 28 33.49 2.72 19.57
C PRO A 28 32.75 2.31 20.83
N THR A 29 31.48 2.67 20.93
CA THR A 29 30.62 2.42 22.08
C THR A 29 29.82 1.12 21.89
N THR A 30 29.61 0.39 22.96
CA THR A 30 28.81 -0.84 23.01
C THR A 30 27.42 -0.54 23.58
N TRP A 31 26.38 -0.87 22.82
CA TRP A 31 24.99 -0.91 23.30
C TRP A 31 24.51 -2.36 23.45
N ASN A 32 23.63 -2.58 24.39
CA ASN A 32 23.05 -3.90 24.59
C ASN A 32 21.85 -4.09 23.66
N ALA A 33 21.84 -5.15 22.87
CA ALA A 33 20.74 -5.45 21.96
C ALA A 33 19.37 -5.61 22.65
N ASN A 34 19.39 -5.97 23.93
CA ASN A 34 18.19 -6.09 24.74
C ASN A 34 17.66 -4.77 25.31
N ASP A 35 18.31 -3.64 25.02
CA ASP A 35 17.86 -2.34 25.47
C ASP A 35 17.10 -1.59 24.35
N ASP A 36 16.43 -0.52 24.76
CA ASP A 36 15.70 0.36 23.87
C ASP A 36 16.34 1.73 23.85
N LEU A 37 16.42 2.32 22.65
CA LEU A 37 16.70 3.73 22.49
C LEU A 37 15.40 4.51 22.71
N VAL A 38 15.37 5.39 23.69
CA VAL A 38 14.23 6.27 23.99
C VAL A 38 14.62 7.71 23.66
N ILE A 39 13.82 8.34 22.82
CA ILE A 39 13.98 9.72 22.32
C ILE A 39 12.76 10.50 22.77
N GLU A 40 12.97 11.54 23.59
CA GLU A 40 11.92 12.45 24.01
C GLU A 40 12.25 13.85 23.49
N GLY A 41 11.25 14.56 23.00
CA GLY A 41 11.43 15.87 22.40
C GLY A 41 10.13 16.63 22.20
N ASN A 42 10.23 17.75 21.45
CA ASN A 42 9.08 18.56 21.12
C ASN A 42 9.17 19.05 19.67
N ASN A 43 8.10 18.82 18.92
CA ASN A 43 7.88 19.36 17.58
C ASN A 43 7.02 20.63 17.71
N PRO A 44 7.60 21.84 17.60
CA PRO A 44 6.87 23.09 17.83
C PRO A 44 5.91 23.46 16.69
N SER A 45 5.95 22.74 15.57
CA SER A 45 5.05 23.01 14.44
C SER A 45 3.65 22.45 14.68
N ASP A 46 2.70 22.92 13.91
CA ASP A 46 1.33 22.41 13.84
C ASP A 46 1.19 21.17 12.93
N ARG A 47 2.31 20.67 12.37
CA ARG A 47 2.38 19.55 11.44
C ARG A 47 3.27 18.45 11.97
N GLN A 48 2.95 17.25 11.56
CA GLN A 48 3.79 16.08 11.72
C GLN A 48 5.14 16.31 11.01
N ALA A 49 6.22 15.78 11.57
CA ALA A 49 7.56 15.81 11.00
C ALA A 49 8.15 14.40 10.97
N LEU A 50 9.01 14.14 9.99
CA LEU A 50 9.77 12.90 9.89
C LEU A 50 11.11 13.06 10.62
N LEU A 51 11.32 12.25 11.67
CA LEU A 51 12.61 12.14 12.37
C LEU A 51 13.40 10.98 11.77
N VAL A 52 14.58 11.27 11.26
CA VAL A 52 15.53 10.26 10.78
C VAL A 52 16.56 9.96 11.88
N ILE A 53 16.68 8.68 12.21
CA ILE A 53 17.62 8.15 13.19
C ILE A 53 18.66 7.34 12.43
N ARG A 54 19.84 7.91 12.24
CA ARG A 54 20.96 7.23 11.63
C ARG A 54 21.89 6.69 12.70
N LEU A 55 22.23 5.41 12.61
CA LEU A 55 23.21 4.76 13.47
C LEU A 55 24.32 4.13 12.62
N ASP A 56 25.55 4.54 12.87
CA ASP A 56 26.74 4.01 12.20
C ASP A 56 27.53 3.11 13.15
N ASP A 57 27.99 1.99 12.64
CA ASP A 57 28.94 1.09 13.30
C ASP A 57 30.27 1.04 12.54
N VAL A 58 31.22 0.23 12.99
CA VAL A 58 32.56 0.08 12.34
C VAL A 58 32.48 -0.48 10.91
N ASN A 59 31.34 -1.05 10.49
CA ASN A 59 31.12 -1.61 9.16
C ASN A 59 30.38 -0.62 8.24
N SER A 60 29.93 0.51 8.76
CA SER A 60 29.16 1.51 8.00
C SER A 60 30.08 2.27 7.03
N THR A 61 29.97 1.97 5.74
CA THR A 61 30.75 2.60 4.67
C THR A 61 29.90 3.48 3.73
N GLY A 62 28.59 3.39 3.80
CA GLY A 62 27.64 4.15 2.96
C GLY A 62 26.20 3.98 3.42
N TYR A 63 25.26 4.42 2.58
CA TYR A 63 23.83 4.38 2.90
C TYR A 63 23.34 2.95 3.16
N SER A 64 23.74 1.99 2.32
CA SER A 64 23.27 0.61 2.38
C SER A 64 23.72 -0.14 3.64
N SER A 65 24.89 0.21 4.18
CA SER A 65 25.53 -0.47 5.31
C SER A 65 25.28 0.17 6.67
N ARG A 66 24.45 1.22 6.75
CA ARG A 66 24.11 1.89 8.00
C ARG A 66 22.61 1.76 8.31
N VAL A 67 22.22 1.97 9.56
CA VAL A 67 20.82 2.12 9.95
C VAL A 67 20.33 3.51 9.53
N ASN A 68 19.19 3.57 8.89
CA ASN A 68 18.41 4.80 8.66
C ASN A 68 16.97 4.47 9.04
N GLU A 69 16.64 4.72 10.29
CA GLU A 69 15.31 4.49 10.82
C GLU A 69 14.52 5.79 10.78
N GLU A 70 13.34 5.76 10.23
CA GLU A 70 12.47 6.92 10.06
C GLU A 70 11.24 6.77 10.94
N ARG A 71 10.90 7.83 11.67
CA ARG A 71 9.74 7.88 12.57
C ARG A 71 9.01 9.21 12.41
N ASP A 72 7.70 9.10 12.26
CA ASP A 72 6.83 10.27 12.32
C ASP A 72 6.71 10.77 13.76
N ILE A 73 6.89 12.07 13.96
CA ILE A 73 6.68 12.74 15.23
C ILE A 73 5.52 13.71 15.13
N PRO A 74 4.52 13.61 16.01
CA PRO A 74 3.36 14.47 16.01
C PRO A 74 3.72 15.90 16.41
N PRO A 75 2.84 16.88 16.18
CA PRO A 75 2.92 18.18 16.82
C PRO A 75 2.96 18.09 18.34
N GLY A 76 3.75 18.96 18.98
CA GLY A 76 3.88 18.99 20.43
C GLY A 76 4.93 18.02 20.99
N PRO A 77 4.83 17.66 22.28
CA PRO A 77 5.74 16.72 22.93
C PRO A 77 5.61 15.32 22.31
N PHE A 78 6.77 14.66 22.07
CA PHE A 78 6.79 13.29 21.57
C PHE A 78 7.75 12.43 22.39
N ARG A 79 7.47 11.12 22.40
CA ARG A 79 8.33 10.08 22.95
C ARG A 79 8.33 8.88 22.03
N LEU A 80 9.51 8.52 21.53
CA LEU A 80 9.73 7.33 20.70
C LEU A 80 10.52 6.30 21.50
N ARG A 81 10.16 5.02 21.33
CA ARG A 81 10.90 3.90 21.88
C ARG A 81 11.24 2.93 20.74
N ILE A 82 12.51 2.67 20.55
CA ILE A 82 13.04 1.85 19.48
C ILE A 82 13.82 0.70 20.10
N ALA A 83 13.33 -0.52 19.91
CA ALA A 83 14.06 -1.71 20.30
C ALA A 83 15.33 -1.80 19.47
N LEU A 84 16.51 -1.79 20.10
CA LEU A 84 17.79 -1.86 19.38
C LEU A 84 17.89 -3.15 18.56
N ALA A 85 17.29 -4.23 19.04
CA ALA A 85 17.20 -5.49 18.32
C ALA A 85 16.41 -5.41 17.00
N SER A 86 15.50 -4.44 16.84
CA SER A 86 14.70 -4.29 15.61
C SER A 86 15.40 -3.50 14.51
N LEU A 87 16.48 -2.79 14.83
CA LEU A 87 17.17 -1.94 13.86
C LEU A 87 17.85 -2.76 12.75
N LEU A 88 17.62 -2.33 11.51
CA LEU A 88 18.22 -2.93 10.32
C LEU A 88 18.91 -1.85 9.47
N THR A 89 19.99 -2.25 8.79
CA THR A 89 20.58 -1.43 7.72
C THR A 89 19.66 -1.48 6.48
N ALA A 90 19.92 -0.63 5.50
CA ALA A 90 19.19 -0.68 4.22
C ALA A 90 19.39 -2.04 3.48
N GLU A 91 20.49 -2.75 3.74
CA GLU A 91 20.71 -4.13 3.29
C GLU A 91 19.99 -5.18 4.15
N LYS A 92 19.10 -4.80 5.06
CA LYS A 92 18.37 -5.69 5.98
C LYS A 92 19.28 -6.49 6.94
N LYS A 93 20.47 -5.99 7.20
CA LYS A 93 21.39 -6.54 8.19
C LYS A 93 21.26 -5.80 9.51
N ARG A 94 21.41 -6.48 10.63
CA ARG A 94 21.47 -5.83 11.93
C ARG A 94 22.79 -5.12 12.12
N PRO A 95 22.82 -3.89 12.69
CA PRO A 95 24.06 -3.19 12.99
C PRO A 95 24.88 -3.94 14.04
N ASN A 96 26.18 -3.73 14.03
CA ASN A 96 27.06 -4.21 15.08
C ASN A 96 26.95 -3.29 16.32
N LEU A 97 25.98 -3.57 17.17
CA LEU A 97 25.71 -2.80 18.39
C LEU A 97 26.85 -2.82 19.41
N SER A 98 27.81 -3.76 19.28
CA SER A 98 29.00 -3.81 20.15
C SER A 98 30.12 -2.85 19.72
N ARG A 99 30.01 -2.20 18.57
CA ARG A 99 31.04 -1.30 18.04
C ARG A 99 30.44 -0.14 17.25
N LEU A 100 29.57 0.65 17.91
CA LEU A 100 28.96 1.84 17.32
C LEU A 100 29.97 2.98 17.22
N THR A 101 29.91 3.71 16.09
CA THR A 101 30.82 4.83 15.80
C THR A 101 30.12 6.18 15.82
N ALA A 102 28.81 6.26 15.46
CA ALA A 102 28.09 7.52 15.51
C ALA A 102 26.57 7.32 15.58
N LEU A 103 25.88 8.32 16.15
CA LEU A 103 24.44 8.49 16.14
C LEU A 103 24.12 9.88 15.61
N TYR A 104 23.19 9.94 14.63
CA TYR A 104 22.67 11.20 14.09
C TYR A 104 21.16 11.21 14.18
N LEU A 105 20.60 12.32 14.60
CA LEU A 105 19.17 12.58 14.60
C LEU A 105 18.91 13.86 13.79
N PHE A 106 18.10 13.75 12.74
CA PHE A 106 17.83 14.90 11.87
C PHE A 106 16.43 14.80 11.25
N THR A 107 15.98 15.92 10.70
CA THR A 107 14.71 16.02 9.96
C THR A 107 14.92 16.91 8.74
N ALA A 108 14.24 16.59 7.64
CA ALA A 108 14.19 17.45 6.46
C ALA A 108 13.21 18.63 6.64
N GLN A 109 12.24 18.48 7.52
CA GLN A 109 11.13 19.41 7.83
C GLN A 109 10.66 19.17 9.26
N PRO A 110 9.97 20.10 9.91
CA PRO A 110 10.13 21.53 9.95
C PRO A 110 11.33 21.95 10.82
N GLN A 111 11.67 23.23 10.84
CA GLN A 111 12.75 23.73 11.69
C GLN A 111 12.30 23.88 13.15
N GLY A 112 13.25 23.73 14.08
CA GLY A 112 13.04 24.02 15.50
C GLY A 112 12.60 22.84 16.37
N ILE A 113 12.60 21.61 15.85
CA ILE A 113 12.37 20.41 16.66
C ILE A 113 13.49 20.29 17.69
N THR A 114 13.11 20.07 18.96
CA THR A 114 14.05 19.93 20.06
C THR A 114 14.04 18.55 20.67
N LEU A 115 15.23 18.06 21.03
CA LEU A 115 15.41 16.86 21.86
C LEU A 115 15.53 17.32 23.32
N GLN A 116 14.79 16.66 24.19
CA GLN A 116 14.79 16.90 25.64
C GLN A 116 15.55 15.78 26.37
N LYS A 117 15.45 14.56 25.84
CA LYS A 117 16.11 13.40 26.45
C LYS A 117 16.44 12.35 25.39
N LEU A 118 17.63 11.79 25.52
CA LEU A 118 18.07 10.61 24.79
C LEU A 118 18.61 9.61 25.81
N SER A 119 18.07 8.40 25.86
CA SER A 119 18.47 7.40 26.88
C SER A 119 18.33 5.99 26.36
N LEU A 120 19.16 5.07 26.91
CA LEU A 120 18.93 3.65 26.79
C LEU A 120 18.11 3.18 28.00
N GLN A 121 17.02 2.47 27.71
CA GLN A 121 16.18 1.87 28.73
C GLN A 121 16.24 0.34 28.63
N ARG A 122 16.17 -0.32 29.77
CA ARG A 122 16.20 -1.78 29.82
C ARG A 122 14.96 -2.33 29.11
N GLY A 123 15.18 -3.19 28.12
CA GLY A 123 14.14 -3.90 27.39
C GLY A 123 13.67 -5.18 28.10
N LEU A 124 12.94 -6.02 27.35
CA LEU A 124 12.39 -7.29 27.85
C LEU A 124 13.50 -8.22 28.34
N ARG A 125 13.28 -8.87 29.48
CA ARG A 125 14.17 -9.90 30.03
C ARG A 125 13.35 -10.99 30.69
N PHE A 126 13.67 -12.21 30.38
CA PHE A 126 13.09 -13.37 31.01
C PHE A 126 14.00 -13.92 32.13
N SER A 127 13.46 -14.71 33.05
CA SER A 127 14.25 -15.47 34.03
C SER A 127 14.95 -16.66 33.34
N ASP A 128 16.00 -17.19 34.00
CA ASP A 128 16.81 -18.29 33.45
C ASP A 128 16.01 -19.59 33.22
N GLU A 129 14.83 -19.72 33.81
CA GLU A 129 13.93 -20.88 33.66
C GLU A 129 13.13 -20.81 32.31
N ILE A 130 13.18 -19.67 31.62
CA ILE A 130 12.43 -19.44 30.41
C ILE A 130 13.38 -19.48 29.21
N LEU A 131 13.09 -20.38 28.29
CA LEU A 131 13.76 -20.45 27.00
C LEU A 131 13.02 -19.54 26.00
N ALA A 132 13.68 -18.48 25.56
CA ALA A 132 13.19 -17.56 24.55
C ALA A 132 14.22 -17.54 23.40
N TRP A 133 13.86 -18.11 22.26
CA TRP A 133 14.72 -18.23 21.09
C TRP A 133 14.20 -17.41 19.92
N ASP A 134 15.10 -16.66 19.31
CA ASP A 134 14.88 -15.83 18.12
C ASP A 134 15.74 -16.45 16.99
N PHE A 135 15.08 -17.05 16.02
CA PHE A 135 15.74 -17.76 14.91
C PHE A 135 16.06 -16.78 13.78
N GLY A 136 17.25 -16.93 13.18
CA GLY A 136 17.67 -16.11 12.06
C GLY A 136 19.17 -16.07 11.85
N ASP A 137 19.67 -15.04 11.17
CA ASP A 137 21.09 -14.87 10.88
C ASP A 137 21.90 -14.72 12.19
N SER A 138 22.89 -15.58 12.38
CA SER A 138 23.77 -15.57 13.56
C SER A 138 24.56 -14.28 13.74
N GLN A 139 24.76 -13.50 12.65
CA GLN A 139 25.46 -12.21 12.71
C GLN A 139 24.56 -11.06 13.21
N ARG A 140 23.30 -11.33 13.48
CA ARG A 140 22.31 -10.33 13.89
C ARG A 140 21.98 -10.46 15.36
N ALA A 141 21.81 -9.32 16.03
CA ALA A 141 21.36 -9.30 17.41
C ALA A 141 19.95 -9.90 17.56
N PRO A 142 19.64 -10.62 18.62
CA PRO A 142 18.29 -11.13 18.89
C PRO A 142 17.34 -10.00 19.29
N PHE A 143 16.04 -10.28 19.28
CA PHE A 143 15.06 -9.43 19.94
C PHE A 143 15.32 -9.36 21.45
N SER A 144 14.96 -8.24 22.06
CA SER A 144 15.10 -8.01 23.51
C SER A 144 14.53 -9.19 24.32
N GLY A 145 15.32 -9.77 25.18
CA GLY A 145 14.97 -10.92 26.03
C GLY A 145 15.10 -12.30 25.38
N PHE A 146 15.40 -12.36 24.06
CA PHE A 146 15.58 -13.62 23.35
C PHE A 146 17.06 -13.95 23.10
N THR A 147 17.37 -15.22 22.92
CA THR A 147 18.67 -15.73 22.50
C THR A 147 18.65 -16.03 21.01
N ARG A 148 19.69 -15.59 20.27
CA ARG A 148 19.80 -15.87 18.83
C ARG A 148 20.17 -17.32 18.57
N ILE A 149 19.37 -17.97 17.70
CA ILE A 149 19.64 -19.31 17.15
C ILE A 149 19.86 -19.15 15.64
N GLY A 150 21.11 -19.39 15.22
CA GLY A 150 21.52 -19.29 13.81
C GLY A 150 21.46 -20.60 13.06
N PRO A 151 21.69 -20.61 11.72
CA PRO A 151 21.61 -21.82 10.88
C PRO A 151 22.55 -22.97 11.28
N GLN A 152 23.68 -22.65 11.96
CA GLN A 152 24.69 -23.63 12.37
C GLN A 152 24.54 -24.06 13.82
N ASP A 153 23.45 -23.70 14.49
CA ASP A 153 23.25 -24.02 15.91
C ASP A 153 23.08 -25.53 16.11
N ALA A 154 23.71 -26.04 17.16
CA ALA A 154 23.74 -27.49 17.46
C ALA A 154 22.37 -28.09 17.80
N HIS A 155 21.39 -27.26 18.19
CA HIS A 155 20.01 -27.68 18.47
C HIS A 155 19.22 -27.98 17.18
N LEU A 156 19.72 -27.61 15.98
CA LEU A 156 18.99 -27.71 14.74
C LEU A 156 19.42 -28.90 13.88
N GLN A 157 18.46 -29.49 13.17
CA GLN A 157 18.68 -30.48 12.11
C GLN A 157 17.99 -30.03 10.82
N GLY A 158 18.49 -30.46 9.66
CA GLY A 158 18.02 -30.09 8.33
C GLY A 158 19.05 -29.32 7.53
N LEU A 159 18.59 -28.45 6.68
CA LEU A 159 19.41 -27.50 5.91
C LEU A 159 18.97 -26.06 6.19
N PRO A 160 19.13 -25.57 7.43
CA PRO A 160 18.64 -24.27 7.81
C PRO A 160 19.27 -23.13 7.01
N THR A 161 18.46 -22.23 6.48
CA THR A 161 18.92 -20.99 5.86
C THR A 161 18.19 -19.82 6.49
N ALA A 162 18.94 -18.75 6.80
CA ALA A 162 18.36 -17.55 7.39
C ALA A 162 17.57 -16.75 6.35
N THR A 163 16.41 -16.27 6.74
CA THR A 163 15.59 -15.30 6.00
C THR A 163 15.45 -14.04 6.81
N THR A 164 15.35 -12.90 6.11
CA THR A 164 15.10 -11.61 6.74
C THR A 164 14.03 -10.90 5.95
N ARG A 165 13.06 -10.34 6.68
CA ARG A 165 11.98 -9.54 6.11
C ARG A 165 12.04 -8.12 6.65
N SER A 166 11.55 -7.18 5.87
CA SER A 166 11.27 -5.83 6.34
C SER A 166 10.11 -5.89 7.34
N GLY A 167 10.10 -4.99 8.30
CA GLY A 167 9.03 -4.92 9.28
C GLY A 167 9.52 -4.37 10.62
N SER A 168 8.56 -3.93 11.43
CA SER A 168 8.85 -3.23 12.68
C SER A 168 8.88 -4.16 13.91
N PHE A 169 8.57 -5.44 13.75
CA PHE A 169 8.34 -6.35 14.87
C PHE A 169 9.21 -7.60 14.81
N ALA A 170 10.51 -7.44 15.17
CA ALA A 170 11.29 -8.59 15.58
C ALA A 170 10.69 -9.19 16.88
N PRO A 171 10.72 -10.51 17.10
CA PRO A 171 11.50 -11.52 16.35
C PRO A 171 10.78 -12.12 15.13
N PHE A 172 9.63 -11.59 14.72
CA PHE A 172 8.75 -12.24 13.73
C PHE A 172 9.07 -11.88 12.28
N ASN A 173 9.93 -10.90 12.04
CA ASN A 173 10.32 -10.44 10.70
C ASN A 173 11.61 -11.10 10.16
N ASP A 174 12.22 -12.02 10.89
CA ASP A 174 13.29 -12.90 10.41
C ASP A 174 13.08 -14.32 10.95
N GLY A 175 13.80 -15.29 10.38
CA GLY A 175 13.67 -16.68 10.80
C GLY A 175 14.62 -17.62 10.07
N LEU A 176 14.44 -18.91 10.28
CA LEU A 176 15.11 -19.99 9.59
C LEU A 176 14.10 -20.84 8.84
N ARG A 177 14.37 -21.13 7.57
CA ARG A 177 13.64 -22.11 6.76
C ARG A 177 14.51 -23.35 6.50
N GLY A 178 13.87 -24.50 6.24
CA GLY A 178 14.56 -25.77 6.06
C GLY A 178 15.01 -26.41 7.39
N VAL A 179 14.38 -26.05 8.51
CA VAL A 179 14.58 -26.66 9.82
C VAL A 179 13.70 -27.90 9.95
N ASN A 180 14.30 -29.11 9.91
CA ASN A 180 13.52 -30.35 10.01
C ASN A 180 13.20 -30.74 11.46
N GLN A 181 14.14 -30.48 12.37
CA GLN A 181 13.98 -30.85 13.78
C GLN A 181 14.75 -29.86 14.67
N ILE A 182 14.17 -29.57 15.84
CA ILE A 182 14.80 -28.83 16.92
C ILE A 182 14.90 -29.76 18.13
N LYS A 183 16.07 -29.81 18.77
CA LYS A 183 16.34 -30.59 19.99
C LYS A 183 16.69 -29.67 21.15
N ILE A 184 15.93 -29.80 22.24
CA ILE A 184 16.12 -28.98 23.43
C ILE A 184 16.32 -29.88 24.64
N PRO A 185 17.52 -29.96 25.23
CA PRO A 185 17.74 -30.74 26.43
C PRO A 185 16.98 -30.12 27.60
N LEU A 186 16.07 -30.91 28.19
CA LEU A 186 15.21 -30.43 29.26
C LEU A 186 15.04 -31.51 30.38
N PRO A 187 14.88 -31.07 31.65
CA PRO A 187 14.43 -31.95 32.72
C PRO A 187 13.03 -32.52 32.46
N ALA A 188 12.71 -33.63 33.12
CA ALA A 188 11.32 -34.12 33.14
C ALA A 188 10.41 -33.09 33.82
N GLY A 189 9.25 -32.84 33.20
CA GLY A 189 8.31 -31.82 33.72
C GLY A 189 7.16 -31.53 32.78
N GLN A 190 6.34 -30.56 33.16
CA GLN A 190 5.29 -29.98 32.32
C GLN A 190 5.70 -28.61 31.89
N TYR A 191 5.55 -28.33 30.60
CA TYR A 191 5.99 -27.10 29.96
C TYR A 191 4.90 -26.50 29.11
N GLN A 192 4.87 -25.16 29.02
CA GLN A 192 4.15 -24.41 28.02
C GLN A 192 5.09 -24.11 26.84
N LEU A 193 4.65 -24.37 25.63
CA LEU A 193 5.40 -24.13 24.40
C LEU A 193 4.61 -23.20 23.48
N ARG A 194 5.30 -22.19 22.95
CA ARG A 194 4.83 -21.32 21.86
C ARG A 194 5.84 -21.36 20.73
N LEU A 195 5.34 -21.51 19.53
CA LEU A 195 6.14 -21.49 18.29
C LEU A 195 5.52 -20.51 17.32
N TRP A 196 6.35 -19.76 16.62
CA TRP A 196 5.95 -18.95 15.48
C TRP A 196 6.62 -19.52 14.24
N ASN A 197 5.81 -20.10 13.35
CA ASN A 197 6.29 -20.92 12.26
C ASN A 197 5.81 -20.45 10.87
N ARG A 198 5.38 -19.21 10.72
CA ARG A 198 5.00 -18.62 9.44
C ARG A 198 5.99 -17.55 9.03
N ASP A 199 6.58 -17.68 7.82
CA ASP A 199 7.30 -16.60 7.17
C ASP A 199 6.30 -15.51 6.76
N PRO A 200 6.45 -14.25 7.22
CA PRO A 200 5.55 -13.17 6.81
C PRO A 200 5.65 -12.83 5.32
N GLY A 201 6.74 -13.24 4.65
CA GLY A 201 7.01 -12.85 3.27
C GLY A 201 7.50 -11.41 3.14
N GLU A 202 7.61 -10.94 1.92
CA GLU A 202 7.99 -9.56 1.59
C GLU A 202 7.67 -9.27 0.14
N TRP A 203 7.16 -8.06 -0.17
CA TRP A 203 6.91 -7.59 -1.53
C TRP A 203 6.52 -8.71 -2.54
N GLU A 204 7.46 -9.09 -3.41
CA GLU A 204 7.26 -10.13 -4.42
C GLU A 204 7.49 -11.56 -3.90
N LEU A 205 7.95 -11.73 -2.67
CA LEU A 205 8.21 -13.03 -2.06
C LEU A 205 7.08 -13.45 -1.14
N LEU A 206 6.25 -14.36 -1.62
CA LEU A 206 5.09 -14.90 -0.91
C LEU A 206 5.33 -16.39 -0.61
N PRO A 207 5.85 -16.76 0.57
CA PRO A 207 5.95 -18.16 0.97
C PRO A 207 4.54 -18.77 1.06
N HIS A 208 4.33 -19.85 0.32
CA HIS A 208 2.99 -20.46 0.15
C HIS A 208 2.99 -21.98 0.34
N PRO A 209 3.53 -22.51 1.44
CA PRO A 209 3.49 -23.93 1.71
C PRO A 209 2.03 -24.38 1.89
N LEU A 210 1.65 -25.47 1.19
CA LEU A 210 0.31 -26.04 1.24
C LEU A 210 0.21 -27.17 2.26
N GLU A 211 1.28 -27.97 2.37
CA GLU A 211 1.37 -29.11 3.24
C GLU A 211 2.37 -28.82 4.38
N ARG A 212 1.89 -28.83 5.62
CA ARG A 212 2.72 -28.56 6.80
C ARG A 212 2.26 -29.40 8.00
N ARG A 213 3.23 -29.81 8.82
CA ARG A 213 2.94 -30.48 10.08
C ARG A 213 3.98 -30.12 11.13
N VAL A 214 3.53 -29.97 12.36
CA VAL A 214 4.40 -29.77 13.53
C VAL A 214 4.14 -30.89 14.55
N ARG A 215 5.22 -31.56 14.95
CA ARG A 215 5.19 -32.59 16.00
C ARG A 215 6.03 -32.16 17.20
N VAL A 216 5.60 -32.55 18.38
CA VAL A 216 6.39 -32.40 19.60
C VAL A 216 6.49 -33.75 20.27
N ASN A 217 7.73 -34.22 20.53
CA ASN A 217 8.00 -35.58 21.01
C ASN A 217 7.27 -36.65 20.16
N GLY A 218 7.25 -36.49 18.82
CA GLY A 218 6.60 -37.38 17.89
C GLY A 218 5.07 -37.27 17.79
N GLN A 219 4.42 -36.50 18.68
CA GLN A 219 2.98 -36.28 18.64
C GLN A 219 2.66 -35.05 17.75
N ALA A 220 1.78 -35.21 16.76
CA ALA A 220 1.32 -34.08 15.97
C ALA A 220 0.50 -33.11 16.82
N ILE A 221 0.90 -31.84 16.83
CA ILE A 221 0.20 -30.74 17.53
C ILE A 221 -0.55 -29.84 16.56
N TRP A 222 -0.16 -29.84 15.29
CA TRP A 222 -0.77 -29.04 14.25
C TRP A 222 -0.48 -29.61 12.86
N GLU A 223 -1.46 -29.55 11.97
CA GLU A 223 -1.37 -29.98 10.58
C GLU A 223 -2.12 -28.99 9.68
N GLN A 224 -1.57 -28.76 8.50
CA GLN A 224 -2.18 -27.95 7.43
C GLN A 224 -2.15 -28.74 6.13
N HIS A 225 -3.32 -28.80 5.46
CA HIS A 225 -3.49 -29.32 4.11
C HIS A 225 -4.40 -28.35 3.36
N LEU A 226 -3.86 -27.58 2.43
CA LEU A 226 -4.60 -26.56 1.69
C LEU A 226 -4.48 -26.79 0.19
N THR A 227 -5.53 -26.47 -0.55
CA THR A 227 -5.40 -26.22 -1.98
C THR A 227 -4.85 -24.82 -2.21
N PRO A 228 -4.30 -24.52 -3.40
CA PRO A 228 -3.89 -23.16 -3.73
C PRO A 228 -4.99 -22.10 -3.51
N GLU A 229 -6.23 -22.40 -3.88
CA GLU A 229 -7.37 -21.50 -3.70
C GLU A 229 -7.69 -21.27 -2.23
N GLN A 230 -7.61 -22.33 -1.41
CA GLN A 230 -7.77 -22.20 0.04
C GLN A 230 -6.66 -21.35 0.64
N TRP A 231 -5.41 -21.53 0.19
CA TRP A 231 -4.30 -20.73 0.66
C TRP A 231 -4.51 -19.23 0.37
N ILE A 232 -4.93 -18.88 -0.86
CA ILE A 232 -5.25 -17.49 -1.21
C ILE A 232 -6.34 -16.94 -0.29
N LYS A 233 -7.44 -17.68 -0.13
CA LYS A 233 -8.61 -17.24 0.63
C LYS A 233 -8.35 -17.13 2.13
N ASP A 234 -7.73 -18.17 2.71
CA ASP A 234 -7.70 -18.36 4.17
C ASP A 234 -6.39 -17.86 4.80
N ILE A 235 -5.33 -17.65 3.98
CA ILE A 235 -4.03 -17.15 4.43
C ILE A 235 -3.71 -15.79 3.84
N TYR A 236 -3.61 -15.67 2.51
CA TYR A 236 -3.16 -14.45 1.86
C TYR A 236 -4.19 -13.31 1.98
N LEU A 237 -5.47 -13.62 1.83
CA LEU A 237 -6.57 -12.66 1.94
C LEU A 237 -7.35 -12.81 3.25
N ALA A 238 -6.78 -13.40 4.29
CA ALA A 238 -7.45 -13.61 5.58
C ALA A 238 -7.99 -12.29 6.18
N GLY A 239 -7.27 -11.19 5.99
CA GLY A 239 -7.68 -9.84 6.43
C GLY A 239 -8.83 -9.22 5.62
N ARG A 240 -9.17 -9.77 4.43
CA ARG A 240 -10.15 -9.17 3.50
C ARG A 240 -11.52 -8.89 4.13
N ASN A 241 -11.95 -9.72 5.09
CA ASN A 241 -13.26 -9.57 5.74
C ASN A 241 -13.17 -8.94 7.14
N GLN A 242 -11.98 -8.51 7.56
CA GLN A 242 -11.78 -7.82 8.82
C GLN A 242 -12.06 -6.33 8.63
N GLU A 243 -13.08 -5.83 9.31
CA GLU A 243 -13.46 -4.43 9.22
C GLU A 243 -13.03 -3.67 10.46
N VAL A 244 -12.45 -2.50 10.25
CA VAL A 244 -12.16 -1.52 11.29
C VAL A 244 -13.41 -0.70 11.55
N LEU A 245 -13.78 -0.52 12.82
CA LEU A 245 -14.87 0.39 13.19
C LEU A 245 -14.25 1.69 13.71
N PRO A 246 -14.20 2.75 12.87
CA PRO A 246 -13.60 4.01 13.27
C PRO A 246 -14.43 4.68 14.37
N ALA A 247 -13.73 5.26 15.35
CA ALA A 247 -14.39 6.10 16.33
C ALA A 247 -14.62 7.49 15.74
N PHE A 248 -15.87 7.84 15.46
CA PHE A 248 -16.25 9.18 14.97
C PHE A 248 -16.33 10.24 16.11
N THR A 249 -15.81 9.95 17.29
CA THR A 249 -15.82 10.86 18.44
C THR A 249 -14.39 11.13 18.92
N THR A 250 -14.14 12.41 19.23
CA THR A 250 -12.84 12.86 19.80
C THR A 250 -12.71 12.61 21.30
N GLN A 251 -13.55 11.76 21.90
CA GLN A 251 -13.45 11.45 23.31
C GLN A 251 -12.19 10.61 23.61
N PRO A 252 -11.40 10.92 24.65
CA PRO A 252 -10.14 10.22 24.95
C PRO A 252 -10.29 8.70 25.08
N GLN A 253 -11.41 8.25 25.63
CA GLN A 253 -11.70 6.82 25.82
C GLN A 253 -11.94 6.07 24.50
N SER A 254 -12.51 6.74 23.47
CA SER A 254 -12.68 6.15 22.14
C SER A 254 -11.34 6.06 21.38
N ILE A 255 -10.45 7.02 21.57
CA ILE A 255 -9.10 6.98 20.99
C ILE A 255 -8.29 5.82 21.57
N THR A 256 -8.32 5.63 22.89
CA THR A 256 -7.64 4.51 23.57
C THR A 256 -8.18 3.15 23.08
N ASN A 257 -9.50 3.01 22.94
CA ASN A 257 -10.10 1.79 22.42
C ASN A 257 -9.70 1.52 20.96
N THR A 258 -9.56 2.57 20.16
CA THR A 258 -9.11 2.46 18.74
C THR A 258 -7.65 2.05 18.66
N GLN A 259 -6.77 2.59 19.52
CA GLN A 259 -5.36 2.18 19.60
C GLN A 259 -5.20 0.72 20.01
N GLU A 260 -5.96 0.29 21.03
CA GLU A 260 -5.95 -1.10 21.48
C GLU A 260 -6.44 -2.06 20.39
N ALA A 261 -7.52 -1.72 19.69
CA ALA A 261 -8.04 -2.50 18.58
C ALA A 261 -7.04 -2.59 17.42
N ALA A 262 -6.35 -1.48 17.09
CA ALA A 262 -5.32 -1.47 16.08
C ALA A 262 -4.13 -2.37 16.47
N ALA A 263 -3.65 -2.28 17.72
CA ALA A 263 -2.57 -3.13 18.20
C ALA A 263 -2.96 -4.61 18.14
N GLN A 264 -4.16 -4.97 18.59
CA GLN A 264 -4.65 -6.36 18.54
C GLN A 264 -4.76 -6.90 17.11
N GLN A 265 -5.14 -6.08 16.16
CA GLN A 265 -5.32 -6.48 14.76
C GLN A 265 -4.01 -6.52 13.97
N LEU A 266 -3.10 -5.58 14.20
CA LEU A 266 -1.94 -5.35 13.35
C LEU A 266 -0.63 -5.95 13.89
N LEU A 267 -0.58 -6.34 15.17
CA LEU A 267 0.60 -6.98 15.73
C LEU A 267 0.80 -8.39 15.17
N PRO A 268 2.00 -8.73 14.68
CA PRO A 268 2.28 -10.03 14.05
C PRO A 268 2.41 -11.19 15.04
N GLU A 269 2.19 -10.95 16.33
CA GLU A 269 2.34 -11.98 17.35
C GLU A 269 1.44 -13.20 17.18
N GLN A 270 0.34 -13.06 16.41
CA GLN A 270 -0.56 -14.15 16.07
C GLN A 270 -0.15 -14.90 14.79
N LEU A 271 0.81 -14.37 14.02
CA LEU A 271 1.19 -14.90 12.72
C LEU A 271 1.87 -16.26 12.83
N GLY A 272 1.13 -17.32 12.51
CA GLY A 272 1.64 -18.70 12.60
C GLY A 272 1.94 -19.16 14.03
N LYS A 273 1.34 -18.54 15.07
CA LYS A 273 1.53 -18.94 16.45
C LYS A 273 0.87 -20.28 16.76
N LEU A 274 1.66 -21.23 17.20
CA LEU A 274 1.20 -22.52 17.75
C LEU A 274 1.40 -22.54 19.26
N SER A 275 0.41 -23.02 19.97
CA SER A 275 0.38 -23.06 21.42
C SER A 275 0.07 -24.47 21.91
N THR A 276 0.94 -25.05 22.73
CA THR A 276 0.69 -26.39 23.29
C THR A 276 1.27 -26.53 24.69
N ARG A 277 0.72 -27.45 25.45
CA ARG A 277 1.28 -27.94 26.73
C ARG A 277 1.96 -29.28 26.48
N VAL A 278 3.18 -29.43 26.97
CA VAL A 278 4.02 -30.59 26.73
C VAL A 278 4.33 -31.28 28.09
N THR A 279 4.05 -32.57 28.18
CA THR A 279 4.58 -33.42 29.23
C THR A 279 5.88 -34.05 28.74
N HIS A 280 7.00 -33.70 29.34
CA HIS A 280 8.32 -34.16 28.97
C HIS A 280 8.88 -35.15 30.02
N LEU A 281 9.47 -36.24 29.53
CA LEU A 281 9.97 -37.32 30.41
C LEU A 281 11.47 -37.20 30.76
N GLY A 282 12.10 -36.10 30.27
CA GLY A 282 13.55 -35.87 30.41
C GLY A 282 14.31 -36.23 29.15
N GLY A 283 15.53 -35.72 29.00
CA GLY A 283 16.34 -35.82 27.78
C GLY A 283 16.05 -34.70 26.81
N ASP A 284 16.10 -34.97 25.51
CA ASP A 284 15.83 -33.96 24.48
C ASP A 284 14.34 -33.86 24.18
N LEU A 285 13.75 -32.67 24.34
CA LEU A 285 12.48 -32.36 23.74
C LEU A 285 12.69 -32.18 22.23
N THR A 286 11.94 -32.94 21.41
CA THR A 286 12.03 -32.82 19.95
C THR A 286 10.86 -32.07 19.38
N ILE A 287 11.13 -31.16 18.45
CA ILE A 287 10.10 -30.45 17.65
C ILE A 287 10.43 -30.72 16.19
N ASP A 288 9.53 -31.44 15.49
CA ASP A 288 9.70 -31.76 14.08
C ASP A 288 8.84 -30.82 13.24
N LEU A 289 9.44 -30.23 12.20
CA LEU A 289 8.81 -29.37 11.19
C LEU A 289 8.83 -30.14 9.85
N GLU A 290 7.65 -30.52 9.37
CA GLU A 290 7.48 -31.29 8.14
C GLU A 290 6.64 -30.49 7.12
N GLY A 291 6.87 -30.73 5.82
CA GLY A 291 6.04 -30.15 4.77
C GLY A 291 6.62 -30.27 3.36
N ASP A 292 5.97 -29.63 2.40
CA ASP A 292 6.21 -29.76 0.95
C ASP A 292 7.41 -28.92 0.45
N SER A 293 7.95 -28.04 1.29
CA SER A 293 9.00 -27.10 0.88
C SER A 293 9.84 -26.65 2.08
N PRO A 294 11.03 -26.05 1.88
CA PRO A 294 11.77 -25.38 2.94
C PRO A 294 10.98 -24.29 3.68
N ASP A 295 10.03 -23.64 3.00
CA ASP A 295 9.16 -22.64 3.60
C ASP A 295 8.11 -23.26 4.53
N ALA A 296 7.74 -24.52 4.32
CA ALA A 296 6.92 -25.29 5.25
C ALA A 296 7.65 -25.59 6.59
N GLN A 297 8.97 -25.67 6.52
CA GLN A 297 9.89 -25.94 7.62
C GLN A 297 10.50 -24.63 8.16
N TYR A 298 9.65 -23.61 8.37
CA TYR A 298 10.05 -22.28 8.83
C TYR A 298 9.77 -22.11 10.32
N ILE A 299 10.67 -21.38 10.99
CA ILE A 299 10.50 -20.93 12.36
C ILE A 299 11.15 -19.57 12.58
N SER A 300 10.45 -18.66 13.26
CA SER A 300 10.97 -17.34 13.64
C SER A 300 11.26 -17.21 15.12
N ALA A 301 10.39 -17.74 15.98
CA ALA A 301 10.58 -17.64 17.43
C ALA A 301 10.04 -18.85 18.18
N LEU A 302 10.57 -19.04 19.39
CA LEU A 302 10.13 -20.05 20.36
C LEU A 302 10.15 -19.47 21.76
N LEU A 303 9.09 -19.72 22.52
CA LEU A 303 9.05 -19.55 23.97
C LEU A 303 8.70 -20.89 24.63
N LEU A 304 9.49 -21.27 25.61
CA LEU A 304 9.25 -22.46 26.41
C LEU A 304 9.50 -22.15 27.90
N TRP A 305 8.50 -22.50 28.76
CA TRP A 305 8.62 -22.26 30.18
C TRP A 305 7.91 -23.35 30.98
N PRO A 306 8.34 -23.61 32.25
CA PRO A 306 7.68 -24.57 33.13
C PRO A 306 6.21 -24.18 33.39
N ASP A 307 5.32 -25.16 33.38
CA ASP A 307 3.89 -24.95 33.63
C ASP A 307 3.58 -24.41 35.05
N THR A 308 4.54 -24.53 35.97
CA THR A 308 4.49 -23.96 37.33
C THR A 308 4.46 -22.44 37.40
N LEU A 309 4.86 -21.75 36.27
CA LEU A 309 4.80 -20.29 36.14
C LEU A 309 3.40 -19.78 35.73
N ARG A 310 2.35 -20.58 35.85
CA ARG A 310 0.97 -20.14 35.61
C ARG A 310 0.46 -19.24 36.74
N PRO A 311 -0.38 -18.23 36.41
CA PRO A 311 -1.00 -17.35 37.39
C PRO A 311 -1.89 -18.09 38.42
N ASP A 312 -2.46 -19.23 38.02
CA ASP A 312 -3.36 -20.07 38.81
C ASP A 312 -2.64 -21.13 39.67
N ALA A 313 -1.33 -21.31 39.48
CA ALA A 313 -0.55 -22.33 40.19
C ALA A 313 -0.12 -21.94 41.60
N SER A 314 -0.22 -20.65 42.01
CA SER A 314 0.11 -20.17 43.34
C SER A 314 -0.68 -18.92 43.71
N PRO A 315 -1.26 -18.85 44.93
CA PRO A 315 -2.02 -17.67 45.38
C PRO A 315 -1.21 -16.37 45.43
N ASN A 316 0.13 -16.45 45.40
CA ASN A 316 1.03 -15.30 45.43
C ASN A 316 1.59 -14.93 44.04
N ALA A 317 1.22 -15.68 42.99
CA ALA A 317 1.73 -15.49 41.61
C ALA A 317 0.79 -14.63 40.73
N ALA A 318 -0.33 -14.16 41.29
CA ALA A 318 -1.36 -13.41 40.54
C ALA A 318 -0.85 -12.11 39.92
N ASP A 319 0.28 -11.57 40.40
CA ASP A 319 0.84 -10.29 39.89
C ASP A 319 2.03 -10.45 38.93
N THR A 320 2.49 -11.68 38.65
CA THR A 320 3.62 -11.89 37.71
C THR A 320 3.09 -12.40 36.38
N PRO A 321 3.15 -11.58 35.31
CA PRO A 321 2.66 -12.00 34.01
C PRO A 321 3.49 -13.17 33.46
N ILE A 322 2.84 -14.13 32.81
CA ILE A 322 3.51 -15.23 32.10
C ILE A 322 4.38 -14.70 30.94
N PRO A 323 5.38 -15.47 30.47
CA PRO A 323 6.31 -14.99 29.45
C PRO A 323 5.63 -14.49 28.16
N GLU A 324 4.58 -15.18 27.72
CA GLU A 324 3.78 -14.75 26.56
C GLU A 324 3.08 -13.39 26.81
N GLN A 325 2.54 -13.16 27.99
CA GLN A 325 1.94 -11.88 28.35
C GLN A 325 2.98 -10.75 28.44
N GLN A 326 4.17 -11.05 28.97
CA GLN A 326 5.28 -10.07 28.97
C GLN A 326 5.70 -9.68 27.56
N LEU A 327 5.80 -10.65 26.64
CA LEU A 327 6.10 -10.40 25.23
C LEU A 327 5.00 -9.53 24.59
N ASN A 328 3.72 -9.89 24.77
CA ASN A 328 2.59 -9.16 24.20
C ASN A 328 2.49 -7.73 24.74
N GLN A 329 2.66 -7.55 26.05
CA GLN A 329 2.72 -6.22 26.65
C GLN A 329 3.86 -5.37 26.06
N ARG A 330 5.02 -6.01 25.83
CA ARG A 330 6.16 -5.33 25.20
C ARG A 330 5.91 -4.94 23.75
N LEU A 331 5.33 -5.82 22.94
CA LEU A 331 4.98 -5.54 21.55
C LEU A 331 3.90 -4.45 21.46
N THR A 332 2.87 -4.52 22.29
CA THR A 332 1.81 -3.49 22.38
C THR A 332 2.39 -2.13 22.79
N GLN A 333 3.30 -2.10 23.77
CA GLN A 333 3.99 -0.87 24.16
C GLN A 333 4.79 -0.28 23.01
N LEU A 334 5.58 -1.09 22.29
CA LEU A 334 6.35 -0.67 21.13
C LEU A 334 5.43 -0.15 20.02
N PHE A 335 4.30 -0.81 19.80
CA PHE A 335 3.31 -0.36 18.83
C PHE A 335 2.78 1.03 19.18
N HIS A 336 2.28 1.22 20.42
CA HIS A 336 1.69 2.49 20.84
C HIS A 336 2.68 3.66 20.88
N GLU A 337 3.97 3.39 21.17
CA GLU A 337 4.99 4.43 21.20
C GLU A 337 5.51 4.80 19.80
N ASN A 338 5.44 3.88 18.83
CA ASN A 338 6.01 4.09 17.50
C ASN A 338 4.96 4.32 16.41
N TRP A 339 3.74 3.78 16.56
CA TRP A 339 2.65 3.97 15.61
C TRP A 339 1.62 4.96 16.14
N HIS A 340 1.38 6.02 15.36
CA HIS A 340 0.42 7.06 15.74
C HIS A 340 -0.92 6.80 15.06
N ILE A 341 -1.96 6.58 15.85
CA ILE A 341 -3.32 6.44 15.34
C ILE A 341 -3.94 7.83 15.22
N ASN A 342 -4.24 8.25 14.00
CA ASN A 342 -5.02 9.46 13.78
C ASN A 342 -6.50 9.18 14.08
N PRO A 343 -7.13 9.93 14.99
CA PRO A 343 -8.53 9.72 15.35
C PRO A 343 -9.51 10.14 14.23
N GLN A 344 -9.05 10.92 13.26
CA GLN A 344 -9.88 11.34 12.14
C GLN A 344 -9.87 10.28 11.04
N PRO A 345 -11.00 9.60 10.77
CA PRO A 345 -11.07 8.63 9.70
C PRO A 345 -11.02 9.30 8.33
N LEU A 346 -10.40 8.63 7.37
CA LEU A 346 -10.38 9.05 5.97
C LEU A 346 -11.65 8.56 5.28
N ALA A 347 -12.49 9.50 4.88
CA ALA A 347 -13.75 9.24 4.21
C ALA A 347 -13.95 10.21 3.03
N PRO A 348 -14.80 9.88 2.04
CA PRO A 348 -15.15 10.79 0.97
C PRO A 348 -15.76 12.09 1.49
N GLU A 349 -15.13 13.23 1.19
CA GLU A 349 -15.58 14.56 1.69
C GLU A 349 -16.91 15.02 1.10
N GLN A 350 -17.22 14.61 -0.13
CA GLN A 350 -18.35 15.13 -0.91
C GLN A 350 -19.40 14.05 -1.25
N ALA A 351 -19.59 13.09 -0.35
CA ALA A 351 -20.56 12.02 -0.56
C ALA A 351 -22.00 12.53 -0.48
N ILE A 352 -22.86 12.09 -1.40
CA ILE A 352 -24.30 12.35 -1.39
C ILE A 352 -24.95 11.46 -0.33
N SER A 353 -25.61 12.06 0.66
CA SER A 353 -26.25 11.32 1.74
C SER A 353 -27.55 10.65 1.30
N LEU A 354 -27.66 9.37 1.60
CA LEU A 354 -28.87 8.56 1.47
C LEU A 354 -29.33 8.17 2.87
N ALA A 355 -30.49 8.68 3.29
CA ALA A 355 -31.05 8.35 4.60
C ALA A 355 -31.68 6.96 4.57
N LEU A 356 -31.39 6.14 5.59
CA LEU A 356 -32.23 4.96 5.87
C LEU A 356 -33.50 5.48 6.56
N PRO A 357 -34.71 5.19 6.01
CA PRO A 357 -35.95 5.59 6.65
C PRO A 357 -36.03 5.08 8.10
N SER A 358 -36.51 5.95 9.02
CA SER A 358 -36.62 5.61 10.45
C SER A 358 -37.58 4.44 10.65
N GLN A 359 -37.18 3.50 11.54
CA GLN A 359 -37.95 2.29 11.84
C GLN A 359 -39.15 2.58 12.79
N ASP A 360 -40.06 3.45 12.41
CA ASP A 360 -41.38 3.56 13.07
C ASP A 360 -42.39 2.55 12.50
N VAL A 361 -41.96 1.65 11.64
CA VAL A 361 -42.80 0.61 11.05
C VAL A 361 -42.55 -0.72 11.76
N THR A 362 -43.58 -1.20 12.44
CA THR A 362 -43.62 -2.50 13.14
C THR A 362 -43.12 -3.65 12.25
N PRO A 363 -42.40 -4.65 12.82
CA PRO A 363 -41.60 -5.65 12.09
C PRO A 363 -42.38 -6.69 11.27
N ASN A 364 -43.59 -6.48 10.88
CA ASN A 364 -44.46 -7.57 10.41
C ASN A 364 -44.95 -7.53 8.96
N GLN A 365 -44.36 -6.73 8.09
CA GLN A 365 -44.64 -6.87 6.64
C GLN A 365 -43.42 -6.42 5.85
N GLY A 366 -42.94 -7.19 4.88
CA GLY A 366 -41.92 -6.86 3.91
C GLY A 366 -42.29 -5.55 3.18
N ALA A 367 -41.91 -4.43 3.75
CA ALA A 367 -42.27 -3.11 3.24
C ALA A 367 -41.22 -2.69 2.18
N ASN A 368 -41.70 -2.36 0.98
CA ASN A 368 -40.93 -1.63 -0.02
C ASN A 368 -40.98 -0.13 0.34
N LEU A 369 -39.89 0.40 0.86
CA LEU A 369 -39.73 1.83 1.19
C LEU A 369 -39.00 2.53 0.06
N THR A 370 -39.67 3.40 -0.68
CA THR A 370 -39.05 4.18 -1.77
C THR A 370 -38.79 5.59 -1.28
N ALA A 371 -37.60 6.12 -1.52
CA ALA A 371 -37.30 7.53 -1.27
C ALA A 371 -38.19 8.41 -2.13
N GLU A 372 -38.81 9.42 -1.51
CA GLU A 372 -39.79 10.29 -2.19
C GLU A 372 -39.20 11.16 -3.30
N ALA A 373 -37.88 11.50 -3.19
CA ALA A 373 -37.20 12.36 -4.14
C ALA A 373 -36.18 11.57 -4.99
N VAL A 374 -36.09 11.95 -6.27
CA VAL A 374 -35.04 11.49 -7.17
C VAL A 374 -33.72 12.19 -6.79
N THR A 375 -32.66 11.42 -6.55
CA THR A 375 -31.33 11.95 -6.25
C THR A 375 -30.60 12.26 -7.54
N LEU A 376 -30.33 13.56 -7.81
CA LEU A 376 -29.46 13.96 -8.93
C LEU A 376 -27.99 13.76 -8.54
N LEU A 377 -27.32 12.85 -9.24
CA LEU A 377 -25.90 12.53 -8.99
C LEU A 377 -24.95 13.56 -9.62
N GLY A 378 -25.32 14.09 -10.78
CA GLY A 378 -24.50 15.10 -11.45
C GLY A 378 -24.78 15.25 -12.94
N LYS A 379 -23.95 16.08 -13.59
CA LYS A 379 -23.92 16.28 -15.04
C LYS A 379 -22.66 15.67 -15.61
N VAL A 380 -22.76 15.03 -16.78
CA VAL A 380 -21.67 14.33 -17.44
C VAL A 380 -21.74 14.53 -18.95
N ALA A 381 -20.63 14.70 -19.61
CA ALA A 381 -20.55 14.78 -21.07
C ALA A 381 -20.47 13.37 -21.70
N GLY A 382 -20.78 13.22 -22.96
CA GLY A 382 -20.46 12.01 -23.70
C GLY A 382 -18.96 11.78 -23.83
N ASN A 383 -18.55 10.55 -24.03
CA ASN A 383 -17.15 10.11 -24.00
C ASN A 383 -16.44 10.45 -22.68
N SER A 384 -17.11 10.28 -21.53
CA SER A 384 -16.51 10.52 -20.19
C SER A 384 -17.17 9.68 -19.10
N HIS A 385 -16.80 9.92 -17.87
CA HIS A 385 -17.29 9.19 -16.70
C HIS A 385 -17.86 10.14 -15.65
N LEU A 386 -18.81 9.64 -14.87
CA LEU A 386 -19.24 10.26 -13.62
C LEU A 386 -18.90 9.33 -12.46
N SER A 387 -18.03 9.78 -11.57
CA SER A 387 -17.66 9.09 -10.35
C SER A 387 -18.33 9.80 -9.17
N VAL A 388 -19.08 9.07 -8.33
CA VAL A 388 -19.87 9.64 -7.24
C VAL A 388 -19.78 8.76 -6.01
N ASP A 389 -19.54 9.38 -4.85
CA ASP A 389 -19.66 8.72 -3.57
C ASP A 389 -21.07 8.95 -2.98
N LEU A 390 -21.68 7.87 -2.51
CA LEU A 390 -22.94 7.89 -1.77
C LEU A 390 -22.64 7.48 -0.32
N LYS A 391 -23.28 8.15 0.62
CA LYS A 391 -23.16 7.86 2.06
C LYS A 391 -24.47 7.33 2.58
N LEU A 392 -24.51 6.07 2.98
CA LEU A 392 -25.62 5.50 3.74
C LEU A 392 -25.49 5.90 5.21
N ASP A 393 -26.48 6.61 5.73
CA ASP A 393 -26.55 6.94 7.14
C ASP A 393 -27.10 5.75 7.92
N THR A 394 -26.29 5.17 8.80
CA THR A 394 -26.61 3.99 9.59
C THR A 394 -27.03 4.30 11.03
N ALA A 395 -27.19 5.59 11.39
CA ALA A 395 -27.48 6.01 12.76
C ALA A 395 -28.81 5.45 13.32
N SER A 396 -29.78 5.16 12.43
CA SER A 396 -31.09 4.61 12.80
C SER A 396 -31.10 3.09 12.98
N LEU A 397 -30.00 2.38 12.67
CA LEU A 397 -29.94 0.93 12.84
C LEU A 397 -29.83 0.55 14.31
N PRO A 398 -30.65 -0.42 14.80
CA PRO A 398 -30.60 -0.85 16.19
C PRO A 398 -29.41 -1.79 16.49
N HIS A 399 -28.92 -2.51 15.51
CA HIS A 399 -27.79 -3.43 15.59
C HIS A 399 -27.12 -3.59 14.24
N ALA A 400 -25.94 -4.22 14.21
CA ALA A 400 -25.25 -4.52 12.96
C ALA A 400 -26.06 -5.53 12.13
N VAL A 401 -26.14 -5.29 10.80
CA VAL A 401 -26.86 -6.12 9.83
C VAL A 401 -26.05 -6.26 8.55
N ASN A 402 -26.30 -7.31 7.78
CA ASN A 402 -25.80 -7.41 6.42
C ASN A 402 -26.88 -6.97 5.43
N ALA A 403 -26.46 -6.22 4.42
CA ALA A 403 -27.34 -5.76 3.36
C ALA A 403 -26.83 -6.28 2.00
N SER A 404 -27.76 -6.58 1.10
CA SER A 404 -27.42 -6.72 -0.32
C SER A 404 -27.78 -5.44 -1.07
N LEU A 405 -26.92 -5.11 -2.04
CA LEU A 405 -27.02 -3.92 -2.87
C LEU A 405 -27.31 -4.33 -4.32
N HIS A 406 -28.24 -3.68 -4.95
CA HIS A 406 -28.55 -3.88 -6.36
C HIS A 406 -28.74 -2.55 -7.06
N LEU A 407 -28.05 -2.34 -8.19
CA LEU A 407 -28.20 -1.17 -9.03
C LEU A 407 -28.84 -1.58 -10.36
N SER A 408 -29.98 -0.98 -10.70
CA SER A 408 -30.54 -1.16 -12.04
C SER A 408 -29.70 -0.42 -13.08
N PRO A 409 -29.75 -0.81 -14.36
CA PRO A 409 -29.12 -0.04 -15.43
C PRO A 409 -29.64 1.41 -15.49
N PHE A 410 -28.77 2.35 -15.88
CA PHE A 410 -29.19 3.71 -16.23
C PHE A 410 -29.79 3.71 -17.62
N VAL A 411 -31.06 4.12 -17.71
CA VAL A 411 -31.83 4.20 -18.95
C VAL A 411 -32.40 5.62 -19.13
N PRO A 412 -32.68 6.07 -20.36
CA PRO A 412 -33.31 7.36 -20.61
C PRO A 412 -34.60 7.55 -19.78
N ALA A 413 -34.70 8.68 -19.11
CA ALA A 413 -35.89 9.02 -18.36
C ALA A 413 -37.08 9.26 -19.33
N VAL A 414 -38.19 8.55 -19.14
CA VAL A 414 -39.39 8.78 -19.93
C VAL A 414 -40.01 10.13 -19.53
N ALA A 415 -40.09 11.07 -20.44
CA ALA A 415 -40.73 12.37 -20.19
C ALA A 415 -42.21 12.15 -19.82
N LYS A 416 -42.62 12.56 -18.62
CA LYS A 416 -44.03 12.45 -18.12
C LYS A 416 -45.07 13.05 -19.05
N ASN A 417 -44.67 13.87 -20.04
CA ASN A 417 -45.58 14.57 -20.97
C ASN A 417 -45.62 13.93 -22.38
N GLN A 418 -45.01 12.77 -22.61
CA GLN A 418 -45.02 12.11 -23.93
C GLN A 418 -46.06 11.01 -24.07
N ALA A 419 -46.87 10.75 -23.03
CA ALA A 419 -47.97 9.79 -23.13
C ALA A 419 -49.07 10.17 -24.14
N ASP A 420 -49.08 11.44 -24.64
CA ASP A 420 -50.09 11.96 -25.56
C ASP A 420 -49.57 12.39 -26.95
N ARG A 421 -48.31 12.13 -27.28
CA ARG A 421 -47.76 12.49 -28.59
C ARG A 421 -47.05 11.35 -29.29
N ASP A 422 -47.66 10.94 -30.36
CA ASP A 422 -47.17 10.17 -31.51
C ASP A 422 -46.21 8.98 -31.24
N THR A 423 -46.72 7.79 -31.53
CA THR A 423 -46.13 6.45 -31.36
C THR A 423 -44.98 6.12 -32.36
N SER A 424 -44.30 7.09 -32.94
CA SER A 424 -43.27 6.82 -33.96
C SER A 424 -41.80 6.99 -33.51
N ILE A 425 -41.53 7.46 -32.28
CA ILE A 425 -40.19 7.51 -31.74
C ILE A 425 -39.99 6.31 -30.83
N THR A 426 -39.35 5.27 -31.32
CA THR A 426 -38.81 4.16 -30.48
C THR A 426 -37.88 4.79 -29.42
N PRO A 427 -38.16 4.53 -28.11
CA PRO A 427 -37.22 4.98 -27.08
C PRO A 427 -35.82 4.42 -27.39
N SER A 428 -34.81 5.27 -27.39
CA SER A 428 -33.43 4.82 -27.50
C SER A 428 -33.17 3.78 -26.40
N ASN A 429 -32.86 2.54 -26.74
CA ASN A 429 -32.50 1.48 -25.81
C ASN A 429 -31.08 1.68 -25.26
N THR A 430 -30.61 2.92 -25.17
CA THR A 430 -29.27 3.23 -24.68
C THR A 430 -29.19 2.93 -23.19
N ILE A 431 -28.37 1.95 -22.83
CA ILE A 431 -28.07 1.60 -21.46
C ILE A 431 -26.65 2.11 -21.17
N LEU A 432 -26.49 2.86 -20.06
CA LEU A 432 -25.18 3.30 -19.63
C LEU A 432 -24.52 2.27 -18.70
N PRO A 433 -23.30 1.82 -18.99
CA PRO A 433 -22.55 0.98 -18.07
C PRO A 433 -22.32 1.69 -16.73
N ALA A 434 -22.54 0.98 -15.64
CA ALA A 434 -22.30 1.48 -14.31
C ALA A 434 -21.75 0.38 -13.40
N GLU A 435 -20.81 0.74 -12.57
CA GLU A 435 -20.19 -0.13 -11.56
C GLU A 435 -20.47 0.44 -10.17
N LEU A 436 -21.04 -0.39 -9.29
CA LEU A 436 -21.27 -0.06 -7.89
C LEU A 436 -20.31 -0.85 -7.01
N ARG A 437 -19.75 -0.19 -6.01
CA ARG A 437 -18.85 -0.77 -5.00
C ARG A 437 -19.22 -0.24 -3.62
N TRP A 438 -18.89 -0.98 -2.56
CA TRP A 438 -19.02 -0.47 -1.20
C TRP A 438 -17.66 -0.37 -0.52
N GLY A 439 -17.46 0.73 0.23
CA GLY A 439 -16.21 1.01 0.94
C GLY A 439 -16.16 0.26 2.27
N GLN A 440 -15.19 -0.63 2.43
CA GLN A 440 -14.88 -1.28 3.69
C GLN A 440 -13.92 -0.39 4.49
N TRP A 441 -14.20 -0.25 5.78
CA TRP A 441 -13.27 0.41 6.69
C TRP A 441 -12.08 -0.50 6.98
N HIS A 442 -10.87 0.00 6.73
CA HIS A 442 -9.61 -0.72 6.98
C HIS A 442 -8.53 0.26 7.46
N TRP A 443 -7.43 -0.27 8.01
CA TRP A 443 -6.28 0.55 8.35
C TRP A 443 -5.48 0.90 7.11
N VAL A 444 -5.08 2.16 6.99
CA VAL A 444 -4.13 2.65 6.00
C VAL A 444 -3.00 3.39 6.67
N ARG A 445 -1.82 3.34 6.07
CA ARG A 445 -0.63 4.07 6.50
C ARG A 445 -0.48 5.33 5.65
N GLU A 446 -0.44 6.48 6.32
CA GLU A 446 -0.31 7.75 5.62
C GLU A 446 0.65 8.68 6.38
N PRO A 447 1.63 9.26 5.71
CA PRO A 447 2.04 8.94 4.33
C PRO A 447 2.49 7.47 4.22
N ALA A 448 2.51 6.90 3.00
CA ALA A 448 2.79 5.46 2.79
C ALA A 448 4.13 4.98 3.38
N GLN A 449 5.08 5.87 3.62
CA GLN A 449 6.38 5.60 4.25
C GLN A 449 6.45 6.03 5.72
N GLY A 450 5.37 6.62 6.24
CA GLY A 450 5.30 7.11 7.62
C GLY A 450 4.84 6.07 8.64
N TYR A 451 4.64 6.52 9.88
CA TYR A 451 4.17 5.71 11.01
C TYR A 451 2.79 6.17 11.53
N GLN A 452 2.04 6.90 10.70
CA GLN A 452 0.68 7.32 11.01
C GLN A 452 -0.34 6.38 10.38
N LEU A 453 -1.29 5.93 11.17
CA LEU A 453 -2.38 5.04 10.75
C LEU A 453 -3.72 5.77 10.82
N HIS A 454 -4.53 5.57 9.80
CA HIS A 454 -5.92 6.04 9.73
C HIS A 454 -6.86 4.88 9.48
N ALA A 455 -8.05 4.92 10.07
CA ALA A 455 -9.16 4.14 9.54
C ALA A 455 -9.64 4.80 8.24
N SER A 456 -9.75 4.06 7.15
CA SER A 456 -10.13 4.55 5.83
C SER A 456 -11.26 3.73 5.22
N ALA A 457 -12.19 4.39 4.52
CA ALA A 457 -13.22 3.75 3.70
C ALA A 457 -12.80 3.62 2.22
N SER A 458 -11.49 3.55 1.96
CA SER A 458 -10.94 3.52 0.59
C SER A 458 -10.92 2.14 -0.05
N TYR A 459 -11.05 1.06 0.70
CA TYR A 459 -11.10 -0.31 0.17
C TYR A 459 -12.48 -0.60 -0.42
N LEU A 460 -12.60 -0.49 -1.74
CA LEU A 460 -13.85 -0.62 -2.48
C LEU A 460 -14.09 -2.07 -2.92
N ARG A 461 -15.11 -2.68 -2.33
CA ARG A 461 -15.50 -4.07 -2.52
C ARG A 461 -16.51 -4.22 -3.66
N THR A 462 -16.39 -5.35 -4.38
CA THR A 462 -17.27 -5.71 -5.51
C THR A 462 -18.37 -6.70 -5.14
N ASP A 463 -18.30 -7.33 -3.97
CA ASP A 463 -19.29 -8.29 -3.49
C ASP A 463 -20.50 -7.58 -2.90
N LEU A 464 -21.49 -7.28 -3.75
CA LEU A 464 -22.67 -6.51 -3.40
C LEU A 464 -23.72 -7.28 -2.56
N ASP A 465 -23.57 -8.60 -2.41
CA ASP A 465 -24.57 -9.45 -1.75
C ASP A 465 -24.48 -9.41 -0.21
N SER A 466 -23.40 -8.88 0.34
CA SER A 466 -23.13 -8.93 1.78
C SER A 466 -22.33 -7.72 2.26
N ALA A 467 -22.88 -6.51 2.11
CA ALA A 467 -22.28 -5.29 2.66
C ALA A 467 -22.68 -5.15 4.15
N PRO A 468 -21.73 -5.17 5.10
CA PRO A 468 -22.05 -4.99 6.51
C PRO A 468 -22.42 -3.53 6.79
N LEU A 469 -23.50 -3.33 7.55
CA LEU A 469 -23.94 -2.03 8.06
C LEU A 469 -23.88 -2.06 9.58
N THR A 470 -23.13 -1.14 10.17
CA THR A 470 -22.96 -1.03 11.63
C THR A 470 -23.57 0.27 12.14
N PRO A 471 -24.33 0.26 13.24
CA PRO A 471 -24.92 1.48 13.81
C PRO A 471 -23.88 2.59 14.01
N ALA A 472 -24.27 3.82 13.71
CA ALA A 472 -23.43 5.02 13.85
C ALA A 472 -22.09 5.01 13.07
N THR A 473 -21.87 4.01 12.20
CA THR A 473 -20.70 3.95 11.30
C THR A 473 -21.20 4.07 9.86
N PRO A 474 -21.08 5.21 9.20
CA PRO A 474 -21.60 5.41 7.86
C PRO A 474 -20.95 4.42 6.87
N ARG A 475 -21.77 3.88 5.95
CA ARG A 475 -21.29 3.08 4.84
C ARG A 475 -21.19 3.95 3.59
N TYR A 476 -20.02 3.95 2.97
CA TYR A 476 -19.82 4.63 1.70
C TYR A 476 -20.00 3.66 0.55
N LEU A 477 -20.68 4.11 -0.50
CA LEU A 477 -20.78 3.42 -1.77
C LEU A 477 -20.11 4.27 -2.82
N HIS A 478 -19.40 3.64 -3.74
CA HIS A 478 -18.77 4.30 -4.87
C HIS A 478 -19.44 3.85 -6.16
N LEU A 479 -19.90 4.79 -6.96
CA LEU A 479 -20.60 4.56 -8.21
C LEU A 479 -19.86 5.22 -9.35
N VAL A 480 -19.47 4.45 -10.36
CA VAL A 480 -18.86 4.93 -11.61
C VAL A 480 -19.84 4.67 -12.75
N ILE A 481 -20.18 5.70 -13.49
CA ILE A 481 -21.08 5.63 -14.65
C ILE A 481 -20.28 6.04 -15.88
N SER A 482 -20.15 5.15 -16.85
CA SER A 482 -19.51 5.42 -18.13
C SER A 482 -20.54 5.94 -19.12
N VAL A 483 -20.22 7.05 -19.80
CA VAL A 483 -21.06 7.64 -20.85
C VAL A 483 -20.30 7.52 -22.18
N PRO A 484 -20.58 6.48 -22.97
CA PRO A 484 -19.91 6.26 -24.25
C PRO A 484 -20.07 7.42 -25.23
N GLU A 485 -19.17 7.48 -26.21
CA GLU A 485 -19.28 8.40 -27.34
C GLU A 485 -20.61 8.17 -28.09
N GLY A 486 -21.24 9.26 -28.50
CA GLY A 486 -22.53 9.21 -29.22
C GLY A 486 -23.74 8.97 -28.31
N THR A 487 -23.60 8.94 -26.99
CA THR A 487 -24.73 8.87 -26.05
C THR A 487 -25.63 10.09 -26.24
N PRO A 488 -26.94 9.91 -26.44
CA PRO A 488 -27.88 11.04 -26.57
C PRO A 488 -27.93 11.90 -25.31
N ALA A 489 -28.00 13.22 -25.47
CA ALA A 489 -28.19 14.14 -24.37
C ALA A 489 -29.58 13.95 -23.72
N GLY A 490 -29.65 14.14 -22.40
CA GLY A 490 -30.89 14.04 -21.64
C GLY A 490 -30.69 13.45 -20.25
N ASP A 491 -31.81 13.23 -19.59
CA ASP A 491 -31.83 12.63 -18.26
C ASP A 491 -31.84 11.10 -18.36
N TYR A 492 -30.98 10.44 -17.55
CA TYR A 492 -30.94 9.00 -17.40
C TYR A 492 -31.19 8.63 -15.94
N GLN A 493 -32.00 7.59 -15.73
CA GLN A 493 -32.41 7.16 -14.40
C GLN A 493 -32.06 5.72 -14.14
N ALA A 494 -31.74 5.44 -12.89
CA ALA A 494 -31.51 4.11 -12.34
C ALA A 494 -32.10 4.03 -10.95
N THR A 495 -32.15 2.83 -10.41
CA THR A 495 -32.63 2.57 -9.06
C THR A 495 -31.56 1.81 -8.28
N LEU A 496 -31.13 2.38 -7.14
CA LEU A 496 -30.35 1.66 -6.15
C LEU A 496 -31.30 1.00 -5.16
N GLN A 497 -31.20 -0.29 -4.98
CA GLN A 497 -31.95 -1.08 -4.01
C GLN A 497 -31.01 -1.59 -2.93
N LEU A 498 -31.43 -1.43 -1.67
CA LEU A 498 -30.78 -1.95 -0.49
C LEU A 498 -31.75 -2.93 0.19
N GLN A 499 -31.36 -4.19 0.32
CA GLN A 499 -32.14 -5.24 0.96
C GLN A 499 -31.53 -5.57 2.33
N ILE A 500 -32.29 -5.40 3.41
CA ILE A 500 -31.92 -5.77 4.79
C ILE A 500 -32.97 -6.75 5.30
N GLY A 501 -32.63 -8.04 5.40
CA GLY A 501 -33.62 -9.08 5.70
C GLY A 501 -34.75 -9.08 4.69
N GLU A 502 -36.00 -8.91 5.15
CA GLU A 502 -37.18 -8.82 4.28
C GLU A 502 -37.51 -7.39 3.83
N GLN A 503 -36.82 -6.38 4.37
CA GLN A 503 -37.04 -4.97 4.04
C GLN A 503 -36.25 -4.53 2.83
N ARG A 504 -36.89 -3.81 1.91
CA ARG A 504 -36.27 -3.24 0.71
C ARG A 504 -36.40 -1.72 0.72
N TYR A 505 -35.22 -1.06 0.61
CA TYR A 505 -35.13 0.39 0.45
C TYR A 505 -34.75 0.71 -1.00
N THR A 506 -35.47 1.65 -1.61
CA THR A 506 -35.32 1.98 -3.03
C THR A 506 -34.98 3.46 -3.17
N TYR A 507 -33.89 3.79 -3.84
CA TYR A 507 -33.43 5.15 -4.08
C TYR A 507 -33.40 5.41 -5.59
N PRO A 508 -34.30 6.25 -6.11
CA PRO A 508 -34.25 6.70 -7.50
C PRO A 508 -33.06 7.62 -7.72
N LEU A 509 -32.19 7.26 -8.69
CA LEU A 509 -31.00 8.01 -9.04
C LEU A 509 -31.16 8.60 -10.44
N GLN A 510 -30.59 9.80 -10.69
CA GLN A 510 -30.59 10.45 -11.97
C GLN A 510 -29.24 11.09 -12.29
N ILE A 511 -28.86 11.05 -13.57
CA ILE A 511 -27.79 11.86 -14.13
C ILE A 511 -28.32 12.67 -15.31
N GLN A 512 -27.65 13.78 -15.63
CA GLN A 512 -27.88 14.54 -16.83
C GLN A 512 -26.71 14.40 -17.80
N VAL A 513 -26.95 13.79 -18.96
CA VAL A 513 -25.98 13.74 -20.06
C VAL A 513 -26.08 15.03 -20.87
N LEU A 514 -24.95 15.76 -21.00
CA LEU A 514 -24.86 17.01 -21.72
C LEU A 514 -24.84 16.78 -23.25
N ALA A 515 -25.28 17.77 -24.02
CA ALA A 515 -25.18 17.76 -25.48
C ALA A 515 -23.75 18.06 -25.96
N LEU A 516 -22.76 17.46 -25.32
CA LEU A 516 -21.35 17.64 -25.56
C LEU A 516 -20.64 16.29 -25.54
N GLN A 517 -19.71 16.10 -26.45
CA GLN A 517 -18.75 14.99 -26.44
C GLN A 517 -17.39 15.54 -26.02
N LEU A 518 -16.76 14.97 -25.00
CA LEU A 518 -15.42 15.36 -24.64
C LEU A 518 -14.40 14.77 -25.65
N PRO A 519 -13.33 15.52 -25.93
CA PRO A 519 -12.24 14.98 -26.75
C PRO A 519 -11.61 13.77 -26.06
N ASP A 520 -10.93 12.93 -26.81
CA ASP A 520 -10.07 11.90 -26.22
C ASP A 520 -8.98 12.54 -25.36
N VAL A 521 -8.46 11.78 -24.41
CA VAL A 521 -7.30 12.22 -23.61
C VAL A 521 -6.12 12.39 -24.56
N PRO A 522 -5.45 13.57 -24.60
CA PRO A 522 -4.42 13.84 -25.62
C PRO A 522 -3.07 13.16 -25.32
N ILE A 523 -2.85 12.74 -24.08
CA ILE A 523 -1.58 12.21 -23.57
C ILE A 523 -1.85 10.99 -22.65
N PRO A 524 -0.88 10.06 -22.46
CA PRO A 524 -1.06 8.93 -21.57
C PRO A 524 -1.18 9.38 -20.11
N VAL A 525 -2.22 8.90 -19.44
CA VAL A 525 -2.44 9.06 -18.00
C VAL A 525 -2.82 7.71 -17.44
N GLY A 526 -2.04 7.22 -16.48
CA GLY A 526 -2.33 5.89 -15.93
C GLY A 526 -1.39 5.43 -14.83
N VAL A 527 -1.24 4.12 -14.75
CA VAL A 527 -0.52 3.46 -13.66
C VAL A 527 0.53 2.48 -14.18
N TYR A 528 1.51 2.17 -13.33
CA TYR A 528 2.37 1.00 -13.55
C TYR A 528 1.57 -0.26 -13.26
N LEU A 529 1.77 -1.30 -14.06
CA LEU A 529 1.11 -2.59 -13.87
C LEU A 529 2.14 -3.72 -13.88
N ASP A 530 2.10 -4.57 -12.88
CA ASP A 530 2.73 -5.88 -12.88
C ASP A 530 1.69 -6.99 -12.69
N ALA A 531 2.08 -8.23 -12.97
CA ALA A 531 1.22 -9.38 -12.73
C ALA A 531 0.99 -9.55 -11.23
N ALA A 532 -0.21 -9.98 -10.84
CA ALA A 532 -0.50 -10.30 -9.44
C ALA A 532 0.43 -11.43 -8.96
N PRO A 533 1.25 -11.24 -7.90
CA PRO A 533 2.29 -12.19 -7.52
C PRO A 533 1.78 -13.61 -7.26
N HIS A 534 0.64 -13.75 -6.60
CA HIS A 534 0.05 -15.06 -6.25
C HIS A 534 -0.37 -15.89 -7.45
N LEU A 535 -0.64 -15.30 -8.63
CA LEU A 535 -1.00 -16.05 -9.83
C LEU A 535 0.19 -16.75 -10.49
N ASN A 536 1.41 -16.30 -10.23
CA ASN A 536 2.61 -16.93 -10.77
C ASN A 536 2.86 -18.34 -10.21
N TRP A 537 2.24 -18.69 -9.08
CA TRP A 537 2.39 -20.03 -8.49
C TRP A 537 1.57 -21.09 -9.19
N PHE A 538 0.46 -20.69 -9.81
CA PHE A 538 -0.40 -21.63 -10.46
C PHE A 538 0.07 -21.90 -11.87
N ASP A 539 0.28 -20.79 -12.63
CA ASP A 539 0.51 -20.90 -14.05
C ASP A 539 0.89 -19.53 -14.59
N ALA A 540 1.97 -19.46 -15.34
CA ALA A 540 2.38 -18.24 -16.05
C ALA A 540 1.32 -17.79 -17.07
N GLU A 541 0.52 -18.73 -17.62
CA GLU A 541 -0.58 -18.41 -18.51
C GLU A 541 -1.72 -17.70 -17.77
N GLN A 542 -2.07 -18.12 -16.56
CA GLN A 542 -3.07 -17.44 -15.74
C GLN A 542 -2.63 -16.03 -15.37
N ALA A 543 -1.36 -15.80 -15.02
CA ALA A 543 -0.82 -14.49 -14.76
C ALA A 543 -0.92 -13.57 -15.98
N THR A 544 -0.60 -14.08 -17.17
CA THR A 544 -0.75 -13.37 -18.45
C THR A 544 -2.21 -13.04 -18.74
N ARG A 545 -3.12 -13.97 -18.54
CA ARG A 545 -4.57 -13.75 -18.70
C ARG A 545 -5.08 -12.68 -17.75
N GLN A 546 -4.67 -12.69 -16.49
CA GLN A 546 -5.05 -11.67 -15.52
C GLN A 546 -4.56 -10.29 -15.95
N SER A 547 -3.30 -10.16 -16.35
CA SER A 547 -2.76 -8.88 -16.84
C SER A 547 -3.54 -8.35 -18.04
N ALA A 548 -3.93 -9.21 -18.98
CA ALA A 548 -4.77 -8.83 -20.12
C ALA A 548 -6.20 -8.41 -19.71
N CYS A 549 -6.75 -9.01 -18.65
CA CYS A 549 -8.06 -8.62 -18.10
C CYS A 549 -7.97 -7.27 -17.40
N ASP A 550 -6.92 -7.03 -16.61
CA ASP A 550 -6.67 -5.76 -15.94
C ASP A 550 -6.50 -4.62 -16.95
N LEU A 551 -5.70 -4.84 -18.00
CA LEU A 551 -5.51 -3.88 -19.09
C LEU A 551 -6.84 -3.48 -19.76
N ARG A 552 -7.67 -4.47 -20.09
CA ARG A 552 -8.97 -4.21 -20.70
C ARG A 552 -9.93 -3.48 -19.77
N TRP A 553 -9.99 -3.89 -18.52
CA TRP A 553 -10.87 -3.24 -17.55
C TRP A 553 -10.47 -1.79 -17.31
N LEU A 554 -9.18 -1.53 -17.07
CA LEU A 554 -8.66 -0.17 -16.86
C LEU A 554 -8.87 0.72 -18.10
N ALA A 555 -8.67 0.17 -19.31
CA ALA A 555 -8.97 0.89 -20.53
C ALA A 555 -10.47 1.20 -20.70
N ASN A 556 -11.35 0.26 -20.31
CA ASN A 556 -12.80 0.44 -20.38
C ASN A 556 -13.30 1.53 -19.42
N ILE A 557 -12.67 1.69 -18.26
CA ILE A 557 -12.96 2.81 -17.35
C ILE A 557 -12.23 4.11 -17.72
N GLY A 558 -11.46 4.15 -18.80
CA GLY A 558 -10.84 5.37 -19.34
C GLY A 558 -9.41 5.66 -18.89
N LEU A 559 -8.74 4.73 -18.22
CA LEU A 559 -7.32 4.85 -17.84
C LEU A 559 -6.41 4.15 -18.85
N SER A 560 -5.27 4.77 -19.17
CA SER A 560 -4.21 4.14 -19.93
C SER A 560 -3.30 3.31 -19.01
N ILE A 561 -2.59 2.34 -19.61
CA ILE A 561 -1.51 1.63 -18.94
C ILE A 561 -0.22 1.80 -19.74
N PRO A 562 0.42 2.96 -19.65
CA PRO A 562 1.62 3.24 -20.42
C PRO A 562 2.83 2.39 -19.99
N ALA A 563 2.81 1.83 -18.76
CA ALA A 563 3.80 0.90 -18.23
C ALA A 563 3.14 -0.46 -17.92
N PRO A 564 2.88 -1.29 -18.97
CA PRO A 564 2.20 -2.58 -18.80
C PRO A 564 3.14 -3.64 -18.23
N ALA A 565 2.53 -4.69 -17.64
CA ALA A 565 3.26 -5.91 -17.28
C ALA A 565 3.77 -6.60 -18.54
N LEU A 566 5.08 -6.66 -18.70
CA LEU A 566 5.75 -7.36 -19.80
C LEU A 566 6.67 -8.44 -19.22
N ALA A 567 6.59 -9.65 -19.76
CA ALA A 567 7.58 -10.67 -19.48
C ALA A 567 8.97 -10.22 -19.96
N THR A 568 10.02 -10.85 -19.41
CA THR A 568 11.39 -10.62 -19.89
C THR A 568 11.53 -11.26 -21.27
N PRO A 569 11.98 -10.54 -22.31
CA PRO A 569 12.12 -11.10 -23.66
C PRO A 569 13.43 -11.90 -23.80
N ASP A 570 13.57 -12.96 -23.00
CA ASP A 570 14.67 -13.94 -23.08
C ASP A 570 14.23 -15.20 -23.84
N ASP A 571 15.17 -16.12 -24.10
CA ASP A 571 14.92 -17.33 -24.89
C ASP A 571 13.77 -18.22 -24.33
N GLN A 572 13.50 -18.13 -23.03
CA GLN A 572 12.44 -18.93 -22.38
C GLN A 572 11.06 -18.25 -22.41
N ASN A 573 11.03 -16.92 -22.44
CA ASN A 573 9.83 -16.12 -22.26
C ASN A 573 9.40 -15.31 -23.50
N THR A 574 10.09 -15.42 -24.64
CA THR A 574 9.78 -14.65 -25.86
C THR A 574 8.30 -14.74 -26.25
N ALA A 575 7.73 -15.94 -26.27
CA ALA A 575 6.31 -16.12 -26.63
C ALA A 575 5.35 -15.45 -25.64
N ARG A 576 5.71 -15.40 -24.35
CA ARG A 576 4.94 -14.68 -23.32
C ARG A 576 5.07 -13.18 -23.48
N PHE A 577 6.29 -12.69 -23.70
CA PHE A 577 6.56 -11.27 -23.98
C PHE A 577 5.72 -10.77 -25.18
N GLU A 578 5.70 -11.51 -26.29
CA GLU A 578 4.93 -11.18 -27.48
C GLU A 578 3.40 -11.12 -27.22
N ARG A 579 2.88 -12.03 -26.39
CA ARG A 579 1.46 -12.00 -25.97
C ARG A 579 1.18 -10.76 -25.10
N ASP A 580 2.03 -10.47 -24.11
CA ASP A 580 1.90 -9.34 -23.20
C ASP A 580 1.95 -8.01 -23.97
N LEU A 581 2.94 -7.88 -24.88
CA LEU A 581 3.12 -6.69 -25.73
C LEU A 581 1.89 -6.46 -26.63
N ARG A 582 1.39 -7.53 -27.26
CA ARG A 582 0.20 -7.44 -28.11
C ARG A 582 -1.04 -7.02 -27.32
N ALA A 583 -1.25 -7.56 -26.13
CA ALA A 583 -2.35 -7.18 -25.25
C ALA A 583 -2.23 -5.71 -24.81
N ALA A 584 -1.01 -5.26 -24.49
CA ALA A 584 -0.74 -3.87 -24.15
C ALA A 584 -1.00 -2.90 -25.31
N MET A 585 -0.55 -3.22 -26.53
CA MET A 585 -0.79 -2.41 -27.73
C MET A 585 -2.27 -2.32 -28.10
N GLN A 586 -3.05 -3.39 -27.87
CA GLN A 586 -4.51 -3.37 -28.10
C GLN A 586 -5.27 -2.50 -27.10
N SER A 587 -4.74 -2.36 -25.89
CA SER A 587 -5.39 -1.64 -24.78
C SER A 587 -4.92 -0.19 -24.65
N ASN A 588 -3.83 0.20 -25.31
CA ASN A 588 -3.26 1.54 -25.24
C ASN A 588 -3.34 2.25 -26.59
N ARG A 589 -3.71 3.53 -26.55
CA ARG A 589 -3.77 4.41 -27.71
C ARG A 589 -2.46 5.18 -27.97
N TYR A 590 -1.54 5.15 -27.01
CA TYR A 590 -0.31 5.97 -27.01
C TYR A 590 0.93 5.09 -27.07
N LEU A 591 1.90 5.55 -27.83
CA LEU A 591 3.25 4.98 -27.94
C LEU A 591 4.29 6.06 -27.66
N PRO A 592 5.47 5.73 -27.18
CA PRO A 592 5.89 4.37 -26.80
C PRO A 592 5.26 3.90 -25.48
N LEU A 593 5.22 2.57 -25.30
CA LEU A 593 4.96 1.95 -24.00
C LEU A 593 6.26 1.91 -23.19
N LEU A 594 6.20 2.15 -21.88
CA LEU A 594 7.35 2.04 -21.01
C LEU A 594 7.61 0.57 -20.66
N ALA A 595 8.68 -0.01 -21.17
CA ALA A 595 9.19 -1.31 -20.74
C ALA A 595 9.95 -1.12 -19.40
N TYR A 596 9.21 -1.09 -18.30
CA TYR A 596 9.72 -0.72 -16.99
C TYR A 596 10.70 -1.75 -16.42
N THR A 597 10.30 -3.02 -16.31
CA THR A 597 11.13 -4.07 -15.68
C THR A 597 11.96 -4.91 -16.63
N PRO A 598 11.62 -5.11 -17.93
CA PRO A 598 12.30 -6.10 -18.77
C PRO A 598 13.79 -5.85 -18.98
N LEU A 599 14.21 -4.61 -19.16
CA LEU A 599 15.63 -4.28 -19.37
C LEU A 599 16.49 -4.63 -18.15
N LYS A 600 16.02 -4.23 -16.96
CA LYS A 600 16.72 -4.54 -15.72
C LYS A 600 16.81 -6.04 -15.51
N ARG A 601 15.72 -6.79 -15.71
CA ARG A 601 15.69 -8.26 -15.58
C ARG A 601 16.61 -8.95 -16.57
N LEU A 602 16.68 -8.50 -17.83
CA LEU A 602 17.64 -9.03 -18.83
C LEU A 602 19.09 -8.85 -18.34
N ARG A 603 19.43 -7.64 -17.89
CA ARG A 603 20.80 -7.35 -17.41
C ARG A 603 21.16 -8.15 -16.18
N ASP A 604 20.29 -8.22 -15.21
CA ASP A 604 20.51 -8.95 -13.95
C ASP A 604 20.64 -10.46 -14.17
N ASN A 605 19.86 -11.04 -15.08
CA ASN A 605 19.83 -12.50 -15.30
C ASN A 605 20.88 -12.97 -16.31
N LEU A 606 21.16 -12.19 -17.37
CA LEU A 606 21.94 -12.63 -18.52
C LEU A 606 23.20 -11.78 -18.75
N GLY A 607 23.30 -10.62 -18.09
CA GLY A 607 24.38 -9.65 -18.27
C GLY A 607 24.19 -8.75 -19.50
N ASP A 608 24.97 -7.67 -19.54
CA ASP A 608 24.78 -6.55 -20.49
C ASP A 608 24.82 -6.98 -21.96
N LYS A 609 25.75 -7.86 -22.37
CA LYS A 609 25.88 -8.29 -23.77
C LYS A 609 24.67 -9.07 -24.27
N ALA A 610 24.17 -10.01 -23.47
CA ALA A 610 22.98 -10.77 -23.84
C ALA A 610 21.74 -9.89 -23.84
N ALA A 611 21.61 -8.99 -22.86
CA ALA A 611 20.53 -8.01 -22.82
C ALA A 611 20.47 -7.16 -24.11
N ILE A 612 21.62 -6.65 -24.57
CA ILE A 612 21.70 -5.87 -25.83
C ILE A 612 21.23 -6.69 -27.05
N MET A 613 21.56 -7.99 -27.10
CA MET A 613 21.15 -8.85 -28.21
C MET A 613 19.62 -9.06 -28.20
N HIS A 614 19.03 -9.39 -27.09
CA HIS A 614 17.57 -9.57 -26.97
C HIS A 614 16.80 -8.29 -27.25
N ILE A 615 17.25 -7.14 -26.74
CA ILE A 615 16.65 -5.84 -27.03
C ILE A 615 16.73 -5.53 -28.54
N ALA A 616 17.88 -5.78 -29.16
CA ALA A 616 18.04 -5.54 -30.61
C ALA A 616 17.10 -6.43 -31.46
N GLU A 617 16.78 -7.62 -30.99
CA GLU A 617 15.81 -8.50 -31.64
C GLU A 617 14.39 -7.96 -31.52
N VAL A 618 13.98 -7.54 -30.32
CA VAL A 618 12.66 -6.93 -30.07
C VAL A 618 12.50 -5.65 -30.88
N GLU A 619 13.50 -4.75 -30.90
CA GLU A 619 13.43 -3.50 -31.66
C GLU A 619 13.40 -3.71 -33.19
N ARG A 620 13.99 -4.80 -33.68
CA ARG A 620 13.88 -5.17 -35.10
C ARG A 620 12.44 -5.56 -35.49
N GLU A 621 11.72 -6.26 -34.57
CA GLU A 621 10.35 -6.75 -34.78
C GLU A 621 9.30 -5.69 -34.46
N HIS A 622 9.54 -4.87 -33.47
CA HIS A 622 8.64 -3.85 -32.94
C HIS A 622 9.34 -2.47 -32.82
N PRO A 623 9.77 -1.85 -33.91
CA PRO A 623 10.57 -0.63 -33.88
C PRO A 623 9.81 0.52 -33.21
N GLN A 624 10.44 1.15 -32.22
CA GLN A 624 9.94 2.32 -31.47
C GLN A 624 8.57 2.13 -30.77
N VAL A 625 8.15 0.89 -30.55
CA VAL A 625 6.95 0.60 -29.76
C VAL A 625 7.23 0.77 -28.26
N LEU A 626 8.47 0.52 -27.86
CA LEU A 626 8.89 0.54 -26.46
C LEU A 626 9.87 1.67 -26.17
N ALA A 627 9.71 2.27 -24.98
CA ALA A 627 10.75 3.03 -24.30
C ALA A 627 11.31 2.16 -23.16
N TRP A 628 12.56 1.76 -23.24
CA TRP A 628 13.20 0.86 -22.29
C TRP A 628 13.68 1.63 -21.06
N SER A 629 13.22 1.25 -19.88
CA SER A 629 13.65 1.88 -18.64
C SER A 629 15.11 1.55 -18.34
N LEU A 630 15.99 2.52 -18.63
CA LEU A 630 17.44 2.45 -18.36
C LEU A 630 17.75 2.64 -16.89
N ALA A 631 17.03 3.54 -16.24
CA ALA A 631 17.27 3.95 -14.87
C ALA A 631 15.94 4.13 -14.13
N ASP A 632 15.85 3.56 -12.95
CA ASP A 632 14.78 3.75 -12.00
C ASP A 632 15.38 4.33 -10.72
N GLU A 633 15.29 5.67 -10.57
CA GLU A 633 15.78 6.43 -9.42
C GLU A 633 17.25 6.10 -9.04
N ALA A 634 18.09 5.94 -10.05
CA ALA A 634 19.46 5.46 -9.91
C ALA A 634 20.31 6.35 -8.97
N ASP A 635 21.07 5.73 -8.07
CA ASP A 635 22.05 6.45 -7.27
C ASP A 635 23.26 6.89 -8.12
N SER A 636 24.06 7.81 -7.57
CA SER A 636 25.21 8.39 -8.28
C SER A 636 26.29 7.37 -8.64
N GLY A 637 26.41 6.26 -7.90
CA GLY A 637 27.34 5.19 -8.17
C GLY A 637 26.96 4.34 -9.38
N GLN A 638 25.66 4.22 -9.68
CA GLN A 638 25.15 3.43 -10.80
C GLN A 638 25.26 4.18 -12.14
N ILE A 639 25.20 5.52 -12.13
CA ILE A 639 25.13 6.36 -13.33
C ILE A 639 26.22 6.06 -14.36
N PRO A 640 27.53 5.94 -14.01
CA PRO A 640 28.58 5.65 -15.00
C PRO A 640 28.35 4.34 -15.77
N ASN A 641 27.90 3.29 -15.06
CA ASN A 641 27.62 2.00 -15.68
C ASN A 641 26.41 2.05 -16.60
N LEU A 642 25.35 2.77 -16.20
CA LEU A 642 24.16 2.97 -17.02
C LEU A 642 24.48 3.74 -18.30
N LEU A 643 25.30 4.79 -18.24
CA LEU A 643 25.73 5.54 -19.42
C LEU A 643 26.58 4.70 -20.37
N SER A 644 27.52 3.89 -19.84
CA SER A 644 28.31 2.97 -20.64
C SER A 644 27.43 1.95 -21.37
N PHE A 645 26.50 1.33 -20.66
CA PHE A 645 25.53 0.39 -21.24
C PHE A 645 24.66 1.06 -22.32
N ALA A 646 24.13 2.26 -22.06
CA ALA A 646 23.33 3.00 -23.04
C ALA A 646 24.11 3.32 -24.32
N GLN A 647 25.39 3.66 -24.19
CA GLN A 647 26.27 3.90 -25.34
C GLN A 647 26.50 2.63 -26.18
N GLU A 648 26.77 1.50 -25.53
CA GLU A 648 26.96 0.21 -26.21
C GLU A 648 25.67 -0.22 -26.89
N LEU A 649 24.52 -0.10 -26.21
CA LEU A 649 23.22 -0.44 -26.76
C LEU A 649 22.88 0.40 -28.02
N ARG A 650 23.15 1.70 -27.99
CA ARG A 650 22.96 2.58 -29.18
C ARG A 650 23.88 2.26 -30.35
N THR A 651 25.04 1.70 -30.08
CA THR A 651 25.91 1.21 -31.17
C THR A 651 25.21 0.09 -31.94
N ARG A 652 24.40 -0.72 -31.27
CA ARG A 652 23.67 -1.84 -31.86
C ARG A 652 22.29 -1.44 -32.37
N VAL A 653 21.60 -0.55 -31.66
CA VAL A 653 20.25 -0.05 -31.94
C VAL A 653 20.26 1.49 -31.87
N PRO A 654 20.65 2.18 -32.96
CA PRO A 654 20.87 3.64 -32.99
C PRO A 654 19.65 4.46 -32.53
N ASP A 655 18.46 4.03 -32.92
CA ASP A 655 17.21 4.77 -32.73
C ASP A 655 16.42 4.31 -31.49
N ILE A 656 17.08 3.54 -30.60
CA ILE A 656 16.41 3.03 -29.38
C ILE A 656 15.89 4.15 -28.50
N GLN A 657 14.66 4.00 -28.04
CA GLN A 657 14.09 4.90 -27.03
C GLN A 657 14.43 4.40 -25.63
N LEU A 658 15.20 5.20 -24.89
CA LEU A 658 15.55 4.94 -23.50
C LEU A 658 14.79 5.89 -22.60
N ALA A 659 14.20 5.34 -21.53
CA ALA A 659 13.50 6.07 -20.50
C ALA A 659 14.28 6.07 -19.17
N GLY A 660 14.00 7.06 -18.34
CA GLY A 660 14.53 7.07 -16.96
C GLY A 660 13.61 7.80 -16.01
N GLN A 661 13.39 7.21 -14.83
CA GLN A 661 12.72 7.81 -13.69
C GLN A 661 13.76 8.56 -12.85
N LEU A 662 13.56 9.87 -12.70
CA LEU A 662 14.47 10.78 -12.03
C LEU A 662 13.77 11.44 -10.84
N ASN A 663 14.31 11.22 -9.64
CA ASN A 663 13.76 11.75 -8.39
C ASN A 663 14.73 12.71 -7.64
N HIS A 664 15.93 12.92 -8.19
CA HIS A 664 16.91 13.80 -7.56
C HIS A 664 17.77 14.52 -8.61
N PRO A 665 18.17 15.80 -8.39
CA PRO A 665 18.98 16.58 -9.34
C PRO A 665 20.35 15.96 -9.68
N SER A 666 20.92 15.12 -8.82
CA SER A 666 22.18 14.41 -9.11
C SER A 666 22.10 13.48 -10.33
N GLN A 667 20.89 13.12 -10.75
CA GLN A 667 20.62 12.23 -11.89
C GLN A 667 20.62 12.97 -13.24
N THR A 668 20.82 14.29 -13.25
CA THR A 668 20.89 15.11 -14.49
C THR A 668 21.92 14.56 -15.49
N ALA A 669 22.97 13.90 -15.03
CA ALA A 669 23.97 13.27 -15.88
C ALA A 669 23.41 12.17 -16.82
N LEU A 670 22.24 11.58 -16.51
CA LEU A 670 21.55 10.59 -17.35
C LEU A 670 20.83 11.20 -18.54
N LEU A 671 20.47 12.48 -18.49
CA LEU A 671 19.65 13.14 -19.52
C LEU A 671 20.16 12.96 -20.96
N PRO A 672 21.48 13.00 -21.26
CA PRO A 672 21.95 12.76 -22.64
C PRO A 672 21.63 11.36 -23.18
N ALA A 673 21.47 10.37 -22.26
CA ALA A 673 21.14 9.00 -22.65
C ALA A 673 19.63 8.75 -22.80
N LEU A 674 18.77 9.65 -22.35
CA LEU A 674 17.33 9.43 -22.30
C LEU A 674 16.61 10.15 -23.43
N SER A 675 15.59 9.49 -23.99
CA SER A 675 14.61 10.07 -24.93
C SER A 675 13.33 10.46 -24.19
N LEU A 676 12.87 9.59 -23.27
CA LEU A 676 11.74 9.78 -22.38
C LEU A 676 12.25 9.99 -20.95
N VAL A 677 11.86 11.10 -20.34
CA VAL A 677 12.27 11.45 -18.96
C VAL A 677 11.02 11.52 -18.10
N LEU A 678 10.95 10.69 -17.06
CA LEU A 678 9.93 10.75 -16.05
C LEU A 678 10.50 11.49 -14.83
N ILE A 679 9.82 12.55 -14.37
CA ILE A 679 10.26 13.37 -13.24
C ILE A 679 9.17 13.50 -12.19
N ASN A 680 9.59 13.55 -10.94
CA ASN A 680 8.73 13.83 -9.80
C ASN A 680 9.17 15.12 -9.06
N ASP A 681 8.56 15.39 -7.91
CA ASP A 681 8.87 16.57 -7.10
C ASP A 681 10.34 16.63 -6.65
N GLY A 682 10.94 15.49 -6.34
CA GLY A 682 12.33 15.41 -5.91
C GLY A 682 13.35 15.81 -6.99
N PHE A 683 13.05 15.57 -8.29
CA PHE A 683 13.85 16.08 -9.39
C PHE A 683 13.50 17.53 -9.77
N GLY A 684 12.32 17.98 -9.40
CA GLY A 684 11.81 19.34 -9.71
C GLY A 684 10.73 19.30 -10.81
N ALA A 685 9.55 18.81 -10.48
CA ALA A 685 8.38 18.78 -11.35
C ALA A 685 7.74 20.17 -11.46
N SER A 686 8.43 21.14 -12.07
CA SER A 686 7.90 22.48 -12.36
C SER A 686 7.65 22.68 -13.85
N ALA A 687 6.67 23.54 -14.21
CA ALA A 687 6.40 23.91 -15.58
C ALA A 687 7.64 24.47 -16.30
N HIS A 688 8.48 25.23 -15.59
CA HIS A 688 9.72 25.77 -16.10
C HIS A 688 10.72 24.66 -16.49
N ASN A 689 10.97 23.72 -15.57
CA ASN A 689 11.91 22.61 -15.80
C ASN A 689 11.43 21.68 -16.92
N ILE A 690 10.15 21.38 -16.95
CA ILE A 690 9.53 20.57 -18.02
C ILE A 690 9.74 21.23 -19.38
N ALA A 691 9.44 22.53 -19.50
CA ALA A 691 9.63 23.28 -20.74
C ALA A 691 11.11 23.33 -21.18
N GLN A 692 12.06 23.38 -20.23
CA GLN A 692 13.49 23.32 -20.53
C GLN A 692 13.89 21.95 -21.11
N LEU A 693 13.52 20.86 -20.45
CA LEU A 693 13.80 19.50 -20.92
C LEU A 693 13.19 19.24 -22.30
N GLN A 694 11.98 19.75 -22.55
CA GLN A 694 11.33 19.65 -23.87
C GLN A 694 12.08 20.43 -24.95
N LYS A 695 12.64 21.60 -24.64
CA LYS A 695 13.51 22.35 -25.57
C LYS A 695 14.79 21.60 -25.90
N GLU A 696 15.28 20.76 -25.01
CA GLU A 696 16.41 19.85 -25.21
C GLU A 696 16.02 18.58 -26.00
N GLY A 697 14.78 18.50 -26.52
CA GLY A 697 14.26 17.40 -27.32
C GLY A 697 13.83 16.17 -26.50
N LYS A 698 13.59 16.32 -25.20
CA LYS A 698 13.09 15.23 -24.34
C LYS A 698 11.57 15.16 -24.39
N GLN A 699 11.03 13.95 -24.44
CA GLN A 699 9.66 13.70 -24.02
C GLN A 699 9.63 13.67 -22.49
N VAL A 700 8.75 14.44 -21.86
CA VAL A 700 8.72 14.58 -20.40
C VAL A 700 7.37 14.12 -19.85
N TRP A 701 7.40 13.12 -18.98
CA TRP A 701 6.25 12.67 -18.20
C TRP A 701 6.44 13.01 -16.73
N LEU A 702 5.35 13.23 -16.02
CA LEU A 702 5.34 13.28 -14.57
C LEU A 702 5.08 11.88 -14.01
N TYR A 703 5.62 11.58 -12.83
CA TYR A 703 5.32 10.33 -12.14
C TYR A 703 5.29 10.53 -10.61
N ASN A 704 4.52 9.69 -9.92
CA ASN A 704 4.44 9.60 -8.45
C ASN A 704 4.18 10.94 -7.74
N LEU A 705 3.30 11.78 -8.29
CA LEU A 705 2.81 13.00 -7.64
C LEU A 705 1.52 12.75 -6.81
N GLY A 706 1.09 11.49 -6.69
CA GLY A 706 -0.10 11.06 -6.00
C GLY A 706 -1.30 10.77 -6.91
N ALA A 707 -2.15 9.84 -6.48
CA ALA A 707 -3.38 9.47 -7.19
C ALA A 707 -4.48 10.50 -6.91
N SER A 708 -4.48 11.60 -7.64
CA SER A 708 -5.41 12.71 -7.39
C SER A 708 -5.85 13.41 -8.67
N ARG A 709 -7.00 14.07 -8.59
CA ARG A 709 -7.52 14.97 -9.63
C ARG A 709 -6.54 16.10 -9.97
N LEU A 710 -5.82 16.59 -8.96
CA LEU A 710 -4.82 17.62 -9.16
C LEU A 710 -3.67 17.10 -10.04
N ALA A 711 -3.06 15.97 -9.65
CA ALA A 711 -1.88 15.42 -10.33
C ALA A 711 -2.19 15.02 -11.77
N ALA A 712 -3.25 14.21 -11.97
CA ALA A 712 -3.60 13.63 -13.28
C ALA A 712 -4.38 14.59 -14.20
N GLY A 713 -4.92 15.67 -13.68
CA GLY A 713 -5.73 16.65 -14.40
C GLY A 713 -5.12 18.04 -14.44
N PHE A 714 -5.44 18.83 -13.43
CA PHE A 714 -5.14 20.28 -13.41
C PHE A 714 -3.65 20.60 -13.46
N TYR A 715 -2.83 19.91 -12.64
CA TYR A 715 -1.38 20.17 -12.67
C TYR A 715 -0.70 19.61 -13.90
N LEU A 716 -1.11 18.44 -14.37
CA LEU A 716 -0.61 17.87 -15.62
C LEU A 716 -0.85 18.83 -16.79
N TRP A 717 -2.06 19.41 -16.91
CA TRP A 717 -2.37 20.44 -17.89
C TRP A 717 -1.52 21.71 -17.71
N ARG A 718 -1.39 22.22 -16.44
CA ARG A 718 -0.64 23.44 -16.14
C ARG A 718 0.86 23.30 -16.40
N SER A 719 1.42 22.14 -16.13
CA SER A 719 2.87 21.88 -16.27
C SER A 719 3.31 21.71 -17.71
N GLY A 720 2.40 21.33 -18.63
CA GLY A 720 2.71 21.01 -20.01
C GLY A 720 3.47 19.70 -20.21
N ALA A 721 3.48 18.81 -19.23
CA ALA A 721 4.04 17.48 -19.35
C ALA A 721 3.23 16.63 -20.35
N GLN A 722 3.88 15.65 -20.97
CA GLN A 722 3.34 14.85 -22.08
C GLN A 722 2.86 13.46 -21.63
N GLY A 723 2.70 13.25 -20.32
CA GLY A 723 2.17 12.03 -19.74
C GLY A 723 2.23 12.05 -18.22
N TYR A 724 1.49 11.13 -17.60
CA TYR A 724 1.47 10.92 -16.16
C TYR A 724 1.40 9.44 -15.81
N LEU A 725 2.25 9.00 -14.90
CA LEU A 725 2.25 7.65 -14.34
C LEU A 725 2.22 7.68 -12.82
N GLN A 726 1.37 6.85 -12.22
CA GLN A 726 1.31 6.66 -10.79
C GLN A 726 1.67 5.22 -10.39
N TRP A 727 2.52 5.08 -9.42
CA TRP A 727 2.86 3.84 -8.75
C TRP A 727 1.70 3.42 -7.83
N HIS A 728 1.21 2.22 -7.78
CA HIS A 728 1.32 1.03 -8.64
C HIS A 728 -0.05 0.34 -8.70
N ALA A 729 -0.39 -0.31 -9.81
CA ALA A 729 -1.66 -1.03 -9.91
C ALA A 729 -1.71 -2.24 -8.97
N ARG A 730 -0.63 -3.04 -8.93
CA ARG A 730 -0.54 -4.28 -8.17
C ARG A 730 0.86 -4.51 -7.61
N MET A 731 1.20 -3.86 -6.51
CA MET A 731 2.44 -4.13 -5.79
C MET A 731 2.18 -4.17 -4.28
N PRO A 732 1.38 -5.16 -3.81
CA PRO A 732 1.18 -5.37 -2.39
C PRO A 732 2.40 -6.04 -1.76
N THR A 733 2.50 -5.94 -0.44
CA THR A 733 3.37 -6.81 0.37
C THR A 733 2.83 -8.25 0.41
N ALA A 734 3.45 -9.10 1.20
CA ALA A 734 2.96 -10.46 1.41
C ALA A 734 1.66 -10.54 2.24
N ASP A 735 1.29 -9.47 2.95
CA ASP A 735 0.00 -9.30 3.61
C ASP A 735 -0.68 -8.01 3.13
N PRO A 736 -1.44 -8.05 2.02
CA PRO A 736 -1.92 -6.88 1.28
C PRO A 736 -2.94 -6.00 2.02
N LEU A 737 -3.28 -6.35 3.24
CA LEU A 737 -4.26 -5.64 4.08
C LEU A 737 -3.68 -5.22 5.43
N ASN A 738 -2.39 -5.45 5.66
CA ASN A 738 -1.67 -5.08 6.88
C ASN A 738 -0.68 -3.94 6.57
N PRO A 739 -0.99 -2.68 6.92
CA PRO A 739 -0.15 -1.54 6.59
C PRO A 739 1.15 -1.45 7.41
N VAL A 740 1.38 -2.37 8.37
CA VAL A 740 2.55 -2.34 9.26
C VAL A 740 3.50 -3.52 9.09
N ASP A 741 3.26 -4.42 8.14
CA ASP A 741 4.05 -5.63 7.95
C ASP A 741 5.38 -5.39 7.22
N GLY A 742 5.54 -4.27 6.52
CA GLY A 742 6.71 -3.88 5.77
C GLY A 742 7.32 -2.53 6.16
N ARG A 743 8.40 -2.17 5.49
CA ARG A 743 8.99 -0.83 5.59
C ARG A 743 8.03 0.25 5.08
N GLU A 744 7.30 -0.05 4.03
CA GLU A 744 6.34 0.82 3.36
C GLU A 744 4.98 0.14 3.34
N ALA A 745 3.91 0.92 3.17
CA ALA A 745 2.57 0.39 2.96
C ALA A 745 2.46 -0.30 1.58
N ASP A 746 1.40 -1.08 1.39
CA ASP A 746 1.06 -1.65 0.10
C ASP A 746 0.82 -0.57 -0.96
N PHE A 747 1.42 -0.74 -2.14
CA PHE A 747 1.13 0.09 -3.30
C PHE A 747 0.22 -0.70 -4.24
N GLN A 748 -1.08 -0.51 -4.11
CA GLN A 748 -2.04 -1.22 -4.93
C GLN A 748 -3.32 -0.42 -5.16
N PHE A 749 -3.68 -0.27 -6.44
CA PHE A 749 -5.00 0.21 -6.84
C PHE A 749 -5.98 -0.96 -7.05
N LEU A 750 -5.45 -2.14 -7.40
CA LEU A 750 -6.19 -3.36 -7.65
C LEU A 750 -5.77 -4.40 -6.61
N TYR A 751 -6.66 -4.73 -5.71
CA TYR A 751 -6.39 -5.75 -4.70
C TYR A 751 -6.26 -7.15 -5.32
N PRO A 752 -5.55 -8.08 -4.66
CA PRO A 752 -5.45 -9.46 -5.12
C PRO A 752 -6.82 -10.12 -5.28
N LEU A 753 -6.92 -11.05 -6.22
CA LEU A 753 -8.16 -11.70 -6.65
C LEU A 753 -8.23 -13.15 -6.17
N LEU A 754 -9.45 -13.62 -5.90
CA LEU A 754 -9.71 -15.05 -5.68
C LEU A 754 -9.72 -15.86 -6.99
N ASN A 755 -10.19 -15.24 -8.08
CA ASN A 755 -10.31 -15.89 -9.37
C ASN A 755 -9.77 -15.00 -10.50
N VAL A 756 -9.16 -15.63 -11.51
CA VAL A 756 -8.63 -14.94 -12.68
C VAL A 756 -9.75 -14.24 -13.46
N CYS A 757 -9.47 -13.01 -13.90
CA CYS A 757 -10.38 -12.20 -14.71
C CYS A 757 -11.73 -11.83 -14.07
N THR A 758 -11.86 -11.89 -12.77
CA THR A 758 -12.98 -11.29 -12.05
C THR A 758 -12.78 -9.79 -11.87
N LEU A 759 -13.87 -9.06 -11.62
CA LEU A 759 -13.78 -7.63 -11.30
C LEU A 759 -13.02 -7.44 -9.98
N PRO A 760 -11.89 -6.70 -9.95
CA PRO A 760 -11.08 -6.56 -8.75
C PRO A 760 -11.74 -5.64 -7.71
N ASP A 761 -11.53 -5.94 -6.44
CA ASP A 761 -11.65 -4.91 -5.40
C ASP A 761 -10.57 -3.84 -5.66
N THR A 762 -10.85 -2.57 -5.34
CA THR A 762 -9.96 -1.46 -5.71
C THR A 762 -9.74 -0.51 -4.55
N ASP A 763 -8.60 0.20 -4.57
CA ASP A 763 -8.49 1.42 -3.77
C ASP A 763 -9.22 2.58 -4.45
N ARG A 764 -9.89 3.41 -3.65
CA ARG A 764 -10.67 4.56 -4.13
C ARG A 764 -9.82 5.58 -4.88
N SER A 765 -8.54 5.70 -4.59
CA SER A 765 -7.63 6.62 -5.27
C SER A 765 -7.45 6.34 -6.77
N LEU A 766 -7.72 5.11 -7.23
CA LEU A 766 -7.79 4.80 -8.66
C LEU A 766 -8.83 5.67 -9.38
N PHE A 767 -9.99 5.85 -8.75
CA PHE A 767 -11.07 6.67 -9.33
C PHE A 767 -10.79 8.16 -9.25
N ALA A 768 -9.94 8.60 -8.31
CA ALA A 768 -9.43 9.97 -8.32
C ALA A 768 -8.49 10.25 -9.51
N LEU A 769 -7.70 9.26 -9.96
CA LEU A 769 -6.95 9.34 -11.22
C LEU A 769 -7.90 9.44 -12.43
N LEU A 770 -8.95 8.63 -12.46
CA LEU A 770 -9.97 8.65 -13.52
C LEU A 770 -10.66 10.02 -13.61
N GLU A 771 -11.08 10.57 -12.46
CA GLU A 771 -11.65 11.91 -12.39
C GLU A 771 -10.66 12.98 -12.88
N GLY A 772 -9.38 12.86 -12.56
CA GLY A 772 -8.31 13.72 -13.04
C GLY A 772 -8.13 13.63 -14.56
N THR A 773 -8.26 12.44 -15.12
CA THR A 773 -8.24 12.23 -16.57
C THR A 773 -9.40 12.94 -17.26
N ASP A 774 -10.59 12.89 -16.67
CA ASP A 774 -11.74 13.63 -17.17
C ASP A 774 -11.60 15.16 -16.97
N ASP A 775 -10.99 15.62 -15.87
CA ASP A 775 -10.62 17.03 -15.68
C ASP A 775 -9.68 17.52 -16.81
N LEU A 776 -8.68 16.69 -17.17
CA LEU A 776 -7.77 16.99 -18.26
C LEU A 776 -8.51 17.15 -19.60
N ARG A 777 -9.50 16.30 -19.90
CA ARG A 777 -10.35 16.37 -21.10
C ARG A 777 -11.17 17.67 -21.12
N TRP A 778 -11.75 18.04 -19.99
CA TRP A 778 -12.50 19.30 -19.83
C TRP A 778 -11.60 20.52 -20.03
N LEU A 779 -10.37 20.49 -19.54
CA LEU A 779 -9.38 21.57 -19.74
C LEU A 779 -8.94 21.68 -21.19
N HIS A 780 -8.74 20.56 -21.89
CA HIS A 780 -8.44 20.56 -23.34
C HIS A 780 -9.63 21.02 -24.18
N TRP A 781 -10.85 20.65 -23.79
CA TRP A 781 -12.06 21.22 -24.39
C TRP A 781 -12.10 22.76 -24.17
N LEU A 782 -11.82 23.23 -22.98
CA LEU A 782 -11.75 24.66 -22.66
C LEU A 782 -10.67 25.38 -23.49
N ASP A 783 -9.48 24.78 -23.66
CA ASP A 783 -8.43 25.31 -24.53
C ASP A 783 -8.91 25.47 -25.98
N SER A 784 -9.64 24.49 -26.53
CA SER A 784 -10.19 24.55 -27.88
C SER A 784 -11.26 25.66 -28.00
N GLN A 785 -12.14 25.80 -27.00
CA GLN A 785 -13.17 26.84 -27.01
C GLN A 785 -12.60 28.25 -26.78
N SER A 786 -11.47 28.36 -26.08
CA SER A 786 -10.81 29.64 -25.81
C SER A 786 -10.35 30.39 -27.07
N GLN A 787 -10.21 29.68 -28.19
CA GLN A 787 -9.85 30.25 -29.49
C GLN A 787 -11.01 30.99 -30.17
N HIS A 788 -12.26 30.67 -29.78
CA HIS A 788 -13.48 31.16 -30.45
C HIS A 788 -14.47 31.83 -29.51
N MET A 789 -14.37 31.62 -28.18
CA MET A 789 -15.28 32.11 -27.19
C MET A 789 -14.53 32.92 -26.10
N GLU A 790 -14.82 34.22 -25.98
CA GLU A 790 -14.16 35.10 -25.02
C GLU A 790 -14.38 34.64 -23.57
N ALA A 791 -15.57 34.18 -23.21
CA ALA A 791 -15.83 33.65 -21.88
C ALA A 791 -14.96 32.42 -21.55
N ALA A 792 -14.76 31.52 -22.52
CA ALA A 792 -13.89 30.37 -22.35
C ALA A 792 -12.41 30.81 -22.19
N ARG A 793 -11.96 31.81 -22.97
CA ARG A 793 -10.62 32.36 -22.85
C ARG A 793 -10.37 32.96 -21.47
N LEU A 794 -11.30 33.78 -20.96
CA LEU A 794 -11.20 34.40 -19.64
C LEU A 794 -11.19 33.35 -18.51
N LEU A 795 -12.03 32.32 -18.62
CA LEU A 795 -12.06 31.24 -17.62
C LEU A 795 -10.78 30.41 -17.67
N ARG A 796 -10.29 30.08 -18.88
CA ARG A 796 -9.04 29.37 -19.09
C ARG A 796 -7.86 30.10 -18.47
N ASP A 797 -7.74 31.42 -18.74
CA ASP A 797 -6.65 32.26 -18.23
C ASP A 797 -6.75 32.42 -16.71
N LYS A 798 -7.95 32.55 -16.15
CA LYS A 798 -8.20 32.56 -14.70
C LYS A 798 -7.68 31.27 -14.05
N ILE A 799 -8.07 30.09 -14.55
CA ILE A 799 -7.68 28.80 -13.99
C ILE A 799 -6.16 28.62 -14.13
N TRP A 800 -5.59 28.94 -15.31
CA TRP A 800 -4.16 28.84 -15.57
C TRP A 800 -3.31 29.67 -14.59
N GLN A 801 -3.74 30.90 -14.26
CA GLN A 801 -3.05 31.79 -13.35
C GLN A 801 -3.17 31.34 -11.89
N GLN A 802 -4.24 30.65 -11.52
CA GLN A 802 -4.49 30.19 -10.17
C GLN A 802 -3.81 28.87 -9.83
N ILE A 803 -3.39 28.09 -10.83
CA ILE A 803 -2.61 26.87 -10.60
C ILE A 803 -1.12 27.26 -10.56
N PRO A 804 -0.42 27.06 -9.41
CA PRO A 804 1.01 27.33 -9.31
C PRO A 804 1.82 26.50 -10.33
N ASP A 805 3.00 27.01 -10.69
CA ASP A 805 3.90 26.38 -11.64
C ASP A 805 4.82 25.31 -11.04
N THR A 806 4.85 25.19 -9.71
CA THR A 806 5.56 24.13 -8.98
C THR A 806 4.58 23.20 -8.30
N TRP A 807 4.94 21.92 -8.21
CA TRP A 807 4.11 20.90 -7.57
C TRP A 807 3.88 21.21 -6.08
N GLN A 808 4.93 21.59 -5.34
CA GLN A 808 4.84 21.92 -3.92
C GLN A 808 3.81 23.01 -3.61
N ALA A 809 3.75 24.04 -4.44
CA ALA A 809 2.75 25.10 -4.28
C ALA A 809 1.35 24.64 -4.73
N ALA A 810 1.28 23.83 -5.80
CA ALA A 810 0.01 23.34 -6.34
C ALA A 810 -0.72 22.38 -5.37
N GLN A 811 -0.01 21.60 -4.57
CA GLN A 811 -0.57 20.72 -3.54
C GLN A 811 -1.45 21.45 -2.49
N GLN A 812 -1.31 22.77 -2.37
CA GLN A 812 -2.12 23.58 -1.45
C GLN A 812 -3.54 23.86 -1.99
N LEU A 813 -3.82 23.54 -3.25
CA LEU A 813 -5.15 23.68 -3.83
C LEU A 813 -6.12 22.67 -3.23
N SER A 814 -7.26 23.18 -2.76
CA SER A 814 -8.25 22.30 -2.14
C SER A 814 -9.05 21.50 -3.19
N PRO A 815 -9.55 20.29 -2.87
CA PRO A 815 -10.48 19.55 -3.71
C PRO A 815 -11.74 20.36 -4.09
N ALA A 816 -12.23 21.20 -3.19
CA ALA A 816 -13.37 22.08 -3.43
C ALA A 816 -13.09 23.11 -4.56
N GLN A 817 -11.85 23.64 -4.63
CA GLN A 817 -11.45 24.56 -5.71
C GLN A 817 -11.44 23.86 -7.07
N LEU A 818 -10.89 22.64 -7.15
CA LEU A 818 -10.88 21.84 -8.39
C LEU A 818 -12.32 21.54 -8.86
N GLN A 819 -13.20 21.20 -7.92
CA GLN A 819 -14.60 20.93 -8.22
C GLN A 819 -15.35 22.20 -8.66
N GLN A 820 -14.99 23.37 -8.12
CA GLN A 820 -15.55 24.65 -8.56
C GLN A 820 -15.14 24.93 -10.01
N TRP A 821 -13.87 24.77 -10.37
CA TRP A 821 -13.40 24.99 -11.74
C TRP A 821 -14.10 24.03 -12.74
N ARG A 822 -14.22 22.74 -12.38
CA ARG A 822 -15.00 21.79 -13.19
C ARG A 822 -16.42 22.29 -13.45
N ARG A 823 -17.12 22.76 -12.41
CA ARG A 823 -18.49 23.29 -12.55
C ARG A 823 -18.55 24.55 -13.43
N GLU A 824 -17.58 25.47 -13.28
CA GLU A 824 -17.49 26.67 -14.11
C GLU A 824 -17.29 26.31 -15.59
N ILE A 825 -16.45 25.32 -15.89
CA ILE A 825 -16.25 24.83 -17.27
C ILE A 825 -17.54 24.16 -17.80
N GLN A 826 -18.20 23.34 -17.01
CA GLN A 826 -19.46 22.69 -17.38
C GLN A 826 -20.59 23.69 -17.64
N GLN A 827 -20.58 24.85 -16.96
CA GLN A 827 -21.57 25.93 -17.20
C GLN A 827 -21.41 26.59 -18.56
N LEU A 828 -20.18 26.62 -19.11
CA LEU A 828 -19.96 27.14 -20.48
C LEU A 828 -20.40 26.13 -21.55
N ALA A 829 -20.55 24.87 -21.21
CA ALA A 829 -20.95 23.80 -22.11
C ALA A 829 -22.47 23.58 -22.19
N ASN A 830 -23.24 24.22 -21.28
CA ASN A 830 -24.71 24.23 -21.30
C ASN A 830 -25.25 25.41 -22.09
#